data_72bed00d403fb6cb6cb2021254041daf
#
_entry.id   72bed00d403fb6cb6cb2021254041daf
#
_cell.length_a   1.000
_cell.length_b   1.000
_cell.length_c   1.000
_cell.angle_alpha   90.00
_cell.angle_beta   90.00
_cell.angle_gamma   90.00
#
_symmetry.space_group_name_H-M   'P 1'
#
loop_
_entity.id
_entity.type
_entity.pdbx_description
1 polymer ?
#
loop_
_entity_poly.entity_id
_entity_poly.type
_entity_poly.pdbx_seq_one_letter_code
_entity_poly.pdbx_strand_id
1 'polypeptide(L)'
;MGLSFLAPFFFAGLVALTVPILVHLTYRQKGTIVPFPSLMFVQKVPFKSMRRQKIRHWLLFLLRCAALTLVVLAFSRPFLNTASIASVLSPASREVVILLDNSHSMSYTGRWEAAQQAARNIIDDLSPSDRASLAIFSDAAQLVVRSTPEPSVIHSALDVIGPSNRSTRYAPAIGIAQQLLIESDLPAKEIVLITDYQRTGWDRDQAIQLPEATTLTGIDVHEDVASNLSVATVVLQREATTVPEKFVVTARIVNQGDEPAENVVATLSIADEVVDEHTLTLGSNSASTFQFQPQSVSSEALEGTVSINSSGLEENSRDHLPGDDTFYFIVNPGETLKVLLIENNNGHETDSLFIEGALSVATRPAFHVQRTRVNQLQSGDLADIDAIVLNDTAFPSGSAGAALRNFVESGGGVFIAIGELAHPSGWQHDDARALAPRFGGDVIDRNAEFGGVLASYDRDHPVFEIFSTPRSGDFTAASFYRYWRLEPDEGDLVLAGFDDGAPALLARPVGLGRVLIWPTTLDRFWSDLVVHGQVFVPFIQQATRYVAGYEAPESWHTVGDSIRLVALDELQFPEGTAVELVTPGGNRMDLIATGMTPGATITRETSDRIPVDDPGFYTLRWSDDDSDYTRTVAANLDRMESDLSKLDPEELTAALTYGTVTTGDRGLTNQVTPENREARQAWWWYLLVLVFVLLAAETALSNYLSPRSAPSST
;
A
#
# COMPACT_ATOMS: atom_id res chain seq x y z
N MET A 1 3.41 6.22 -45.22
CA MET A 1 4.68 5.47 -45.24
C MET A 1 5.81 6.48 -45.19
N GLY A 2 6.50 6.57 -44.09
CA GLY A 2 7.69 7.42 -43.94
C GLY A 2 8.93 6.55 -43.93
N LEU A 3 9.78 6.68 -44.96
CA LEU A 3 11.14 6.13 -44.91
C LEU A 3 11.96 7.08 -44.03
N SER A 4 12.46 6.59 -42.93
CA SER A 4 13.30 7.33 -41.99
C SER A 4 14.73 6.76 -42.00
N PHE A 5 15.70 7.55 -41.58
CA PHE A 5 17.12 7.19 -41.59
C PHE A 5 17.67 7.44 -40.17
N LEU A 6 18.34 6.43 -39.63
CA LEU A 6 18.94 6.51 -38.29
C LEU A 6 20.16 7.46 -38.28
N ALA A 7 20.93 7.48 -39.37
CA ALA A 7 22.14 8.25 -39.47
C ALA A 7 22.19 9.13 -40.77
N PRO A 8 21.36 10.18 -40.86
CA PRO A 8 21.18 10.96 -42.07
C PRO A 8 22.46 11.73 -42.48
N PHE A 9 23.41 11.96 -41.58
CA PHE A 9 24.66 12.64 -41.88
C PHE A 9 25.52 11.86 -42.89
N PHE A 10 25.33 10.55 -43.04
CA PHE A 10 26.06 9.76 -44.08
C PHE A 10 25.67 10.16 -45.51
N PHE A 11 24.56 10.86 -45.73
CA PHE A 11 24.28 11.43 -47.05
C PHE A 11 25.33 12.41 -47.54
N ALA A 12 26.14 13.01 -46.65
CA ALA A 12 27.31 13.79 -47.05
C ALA A 12 28.31 12.96 -47.89
N GLY A 13 28.29 11.63 -47.71
CA GLY A 13 29.08 10.70 -48.51
C GLY A 13 28.73 10.68 -50.01
N LEU A 14 27.57 11.20 -50.42
CA LEU A 14 27.20 11.36 -51.84
C LEU A 14 28.16 12.29 -52.59
N VAL A 15 28.89 13.15 -51.88
CA VAL A 15 29.97 13.97 -52.47
C VAL A 15 31.03 13.07 -53.12
N ALA A 16 31.24 11.85 -52.66
CA ALA A 16 32.16 10.88 -53.25
C ALA A 16 31.79 10.49 -54.71
N LEU A 17 30.54 10.70 -55.13
CA LEU A 17 30.10 10.51 -56.52
C LEU A 17 30.81 11.47 -57.50
N THR A 18 31.35 12.58 -57.00
CA THR A 18 32.16 13.50 -57.84
C THR A 18 33.41 12.83 -58.35
N VAL A 19 33.97 11.86 -57.65
CA VAL A 19 35.23 11.17 -58.04
C VAL A 19 35.07 10.36 -59.33
N PRO A 20 34.10 9.40 -59.44
CA PRO A 20 33.89 8.67 -60.67
C PRO A 20 33.46 9.58 -61.84
N ILE A 21 32.73 10.67 -61.56
CA ILE A 21 32.36 11.66 -62.56
C ILE A 21 33.58 12.38 -63.06
N LEU A 22 34.45 12.92 -62.22
CA LEU A 22 35.69 13.61 -62.58
C LEU A 22 36.67 12.68 -63.32
N VAL A 23 36.82 11.43 -62.84
CA VAL A 23 37.69 10.45 -63.51
C VAL A 23 37.24 10.18 -64.95
N HIS A 24 35.91 10.01 -65.18
CA HIS A 24 35.39 9.78 -66.52
C HIS A 24 35.44 11.00 -67.43
N LEU A 25 35.35 12.19 -66.86
CA LEU A 25 35.48 13.45 -67.62
C LEU A 25 36.93 13.83 -67.90
N THR A 26 37.88 13.45 -67.05
CA THR A 26 39.30 13.86 -67.16
C THR A 26 40.23 12.79 -67.78
N TYR A 27 39.75 11.54 -67.97
CA TYR A 27 40.57 10.47 -68.52
C TYR A 27 40.92 10.72 -69.92
N ARG A 28 42.20 11.15 -70.13
CA ARG A 28 42.84 11.44 -71.43
C ARG A 28 43.59 10.21 -71.90
N GLN A 29 43.17 9.58 -73.01
CA GLN A 29 43.96 8.51 -73.61
C GLN A 29 45.30 9.12 -74.15
N LYS A 30 46.42 8.60 -73.68
CA LYS A 30 47.68 8.85 -74.22
C LYS A 30 47.76 8.17 -75.61
N GLY A 31 47.56 8.95 -76.67
CA GLY A 31 47.81 8.45 -78.01
C GLY A 31 49.33 8.13 -78.17
N THR A 32 49.64 6.96 -78.71
CA THR A 32 51.01 6.62 -79.13
C THR A 32 51.45 7.61 -80.17
N ILE A 33 52.52 8.34 -79.90
CA ILE A 33 53.16 9.26 -80.90
C ILE A 33 53.92 8.36 -81.86
N VAL A 34 53.45 8.27 -83.14
CA VAL A 34 54.17 7.65 -84.20
C VAL A 34 55.00 8.74 -84.83
N PRO A 35 56.39 8.64 -84.90
CA PRO A 35 57.23 9.61 -85.54
C PRO A 35 57.06 9.55 -87.05
N PHE A 36 56.61 10.64 -87.59
CA PHE A 36 56.50 10.78 -89.08
C PHE A 36 57.64 11.59 -89.63
N PRO A 37 58.39 11.11 -90.62
CA PRO A 37 59.69 11.66 -90.99
C PRO A 37 59.66 12.91 -91.90
N SER A 38 58.49 13.45 -92.32
CA SER A 38 58.50 14.68 -93.14
C SER A 38 57.22 15.51 -92.95
N LEU A 39 57.40 16.78 -92.53
CA LEU A 39 56.31 17.77 -92.32
C LEU A 39 56.09 18.74 -93.50
N MET A 40 56.65 18.46 -94.73
CA MET A 40 56.77 19.47 -95.81
C MET A 40 55.40 19.76 -96.51
N PHE A 41 54.36 19.08 -96.25
CA PHE A 41 53.03 19.27 -96.90
C PHE A 41 51.86 19.50 -95.98
N VAL A 42 52.01 19.84 -94.66
CA VAL A 42 50.88 20.06 -93.76
C VAL A 42 50.56 21.54 -93.74
N GLN A 43 49.52 21.95 -94.47
CA GLN A 43 48.92 23.28 -94.36
C GLN A 43 48.17 23.34 -92.99
N LYS A 44 48.33 24.48 -92.29
CA LYS A 44 47.67 24.72 -91.00
C LYS A 44 46.14 24.72 -91.20
N VAL A 45 45.45 23.67 -90.69
CA VAL A 45 44.00 23.60 -90.55
C VAL A 45 43.62 24.15 -89.18
N PRO A 46 42.68 25.14 -89.09
CA PRO A 46 42.26 25.64 -87.81
C PRO A 46 41.40 24.59 -87.09
N PHE A 47 41.95 24.05 -86.00
CA PHE A 47 41.21 23.09 -85.17
C PHE A 47 40.21 23.80 -84.30
N LYS A 48 38.91 23.86 -84.71
CA LYS A 48 37.73 23.98 -83.82
C LYS A 48 37.10 22.60 -83.69
N SER A 49 37.63 21.78 -82.81
CA SER A 49 36.96 20.53 -82.44
C SER A 49 36.51 20.60 -80.98
N MET A 50 35.34 21.11 -80.81
CA MET A 50 34.58 20.79 -79.60
C MET A 50 34.08 19.33 -79.74
N ARG A 51 34.95 18.38 -79.46
CA ARG A 51 34.51 16.97 -79.35
C ARG A 51 33.77 16.75 -78.08
N ARG A 52 32.41 16.63 -78.18
CA ARG A 52 31.62 16.09 -77.09
C ARG A 52 32.22 14.72 -76.75
N GLN A 53 32.74 14.62 -75.54
CA GLN A 53 33.27 13.35 -75.04
C GLN A 53 32.04 12.43 -74.78
N LYS A 54 31.94 11.32 -75.51
CA LYS A 54 30.95 10.26 -75.26
C LYS A 54 31.59 9.30 -74.25
N ILE A 55 30.91 9.07 -73.13
CA ILE A 55 31.29 8.08 -72.12
C ILE A 55 31.29 6.72 -72.83
N ARG A 56 32.47 6.13 -73.01
CA ARG A 56 32.66 4.90 -73.80
C ARG A 56 32.17 3.64 -73.09
N HIS A 57 32.13 3.65 -71.75
CA HIS A 57 31.66 2.56 -70.89
C HIS A 57 30.64 3.09 -69.91
N TRP A 58 29.52 3.62 -70.37
CA TRP A 58 28.48 4.24 -69.53
C TRP A 58 27.91 3.27 -68.51
N LEU A 59 27.88 1.93 -68.82
CA LEU A 59 27.39 0.90 -67.92
C LEU A 59 28.34 0.70 -66.73
N LEU A 60 29.67 0.70 -66.92
CA LEU A 60 30.66 0.65 -65.84
C LEU A 60 30.58 1.90 -64.94
N PHE A 61 30.37 3.07 -65.55
CA PHE A 61 30.17 4.31 -64.84
C PHE A 61 28.90 4.25 -63.96
N LEU A 62 27.77 3.76 -64.50
CA LEU A 62 26.53 3.63 -63.81
C LEU A 62 26.62 2.62 -62.66
N LEU A 63 27.29 1.46 -62.82
CA LEU A 63 27.54 0.46 -61.79
C LEU A 63 28.34 1.05 -60.60
N ARG A 64 29.40 1.85 -60.87
CA ARG A 64 30.18 2.52 -59.82
C ARG A 64 29.36 3.55 -59.04
N CYS A 65 28.61 4.37 -59.73
CA CYS A 65 27.74 5.35 -59.10
C CYS A 65 26.67 4.66 -58.27
N ALA A 66 26.06 3.60 -58.79
CA ALA A 66 25.05 2.83 -58.07
C ALA A 66 25.61 2.14 -56.80
N ALA A 67 26.79 1.54 -56.91
CA ALA A 67 27.46 0.92 -55.75
C ALA A 67 27.76 1.94 -54.66
N LEU A 68 28.33 3.12 -55.01
CA LEU A 68 28.61 4.19 -54.05
C LEU A 68 27.32 4.72 -53.42
N THR A 69 26.26 4.91 -54.19
CA THR A 69 24.96 5.39 -53.68
C THR A 69 24.37 4.38 -52.70
N LEU A 70 24.44 3.08 -53.03
CA LEU A 70 23.94 2.02 -52.15
C LEU A 70 24.75 1.87 -50.86
N VAL A 71 26.09 2.09 -50.92
CA VAL A 71 26.92 2.15 -49.71
C VAL A 71 26.45 3.27 -48.80
N VAL A 72 26.26 4.47 -49.32
CA VAL A 72 25.79 5.63 -48.54
C VAL A 72 24.40 5.33 -47.94
N LEU A 73 23.51 4.74 -48.72
CA LEU A 73 22.17 4.33 -48.24
C LEU A 73 22.28 3.26 -47.16
N ALA A 74 23.16 2.27 -47.27
CA ALA A 74 23.35 1.24 -46.28
C ALA A 74 23.84 1.83 -44.95
N PHE A 75 24.84 2.75 -44.99
CA PHE A 75 25.34 3.41 -43.78
C PHE A 75 24.37 4.44 -43.18
N SER A 76 23.43 5.00 -43.96
CA SER A 76 22.38 5.86 -43.43
C SER A 76 21.32 5.09 -42.65
N ARG A 77 21.41 3.74 -42.61
CA ARG A 77 20.51 2.81 -41.87
C ARG A 77 19.03 3.13 -42.06
N PRO A 78 18.50 2.86 -43.28
CA PRO A 78 17.10 3.11 -43.55
C PRO A 78 16.19 2.16 -42.77
N PHE A 79 15.10 2.69 -42.21
CA PHE A 79 14.02 1.92 -41.62
C PHE A 79 12.65 2.50 -42.02
N LEU A 80 11.64 1.62 -42.10
CA LEU A 80 10.27 2.02 -42.39
C LEU A 80 9.55 2.26 -41.08
N ASN A 81 8.93 3.42 -40.96
CA ASN A 81 8.04 3.73 -39.85
C ASN A 81 6.69 3.01 -40.10
N THR A 82 6.60 1.76 -39.65
CA THR A 82 5.51 0.82 -39.93
C THR A 82 4.31 0.98 -38.99
N ALA A 83 4.20 2.07 -38.25
CA ALA A 83 2.98 2.32 -37.48
C ALA A 83 1.66 2.31 -38.31
N SER A 84 1.76 2.25 -39.63
CA SER A 84 0.61 2.36 -40.51
C SER A 84 0.40 1.25 -41.57
N ILE A 85 1.20 0.19 -41.63
CA ILE A 85 0.99 -0.86 -42.68
C ILE A 85 0.36 -2.12 -42.12
N ALA A 86 0.61 -2.50 -40.85
CA ALA A 86 -0.09 -3.61 -40.22
C ALA A 86 -1.56 -3.26 -39.98
N SER A 87 -1.88 -1.96 -39.77
CA SER A 87 -3.24 -1.49 -39.57
C SER A 87 -4.09 -1.39 -40.87
N VAL A 88 -3.45 -1.42 -42.05
CA VAL A 88 -4.16 -1.28 -43.32
C VAL A 88 -4.47 -2.64 -44.01
N LEU A 89 -3.79 -3.73 -43.59
CA LEU A 89 -3.97 -5.05 -44.22
C LEU A 89 -4.74 -6.07 -43.39
N SER A 90 -5.07 -5.82 -42.18
CA SER A 90 -6.06 -6.35 -41.23
C SER A 90 -5.64 -5.84 -39.85
N PRO A 91 -6.38 -4.98 -39.18
CA PRO A 91 -6.10 -4.68 -37.78
C PRO A 91 -6.26 -5.97 -37.02
N ALA A 92 -5.15 -6.47 -36.45
CA ALA A 92 -5.24 -7.59 -35.52
C ALA A 92 -6.18 -7.14 -34.39
N SER A 93 -7.28 -7.85 -34.22
CA SER A 93 -8.24 -7.59 -33.13
C SER A 93 -7.47 -7.57 -31.81
N ARG A 94 -7.68 -6.53 -31.02
CA ARG A 94 -7.04 -6.36 -29.72
C ARG A 94 -8.05 -6.44 -28.59
N GLU A 95 -7.61 -6.95 -27.45
CA GLU A 95 -8.31 -6.84 -26.17
C GLU A 95 -7.75 -5.64 -25.42
N VAL A 96 -8.60 -4.65 -25.13
CA VAL A 96 -8.25 -3.44 -24.41
C VAL A 96 -8.88 -3.48 -23.03
N VAL A 97 -8.08 -3.40 -21.97
CA VAL A 97 -8.57 -3.28 -20.61
C VAL A 97 -8.36 -1.85 -20.14
N ILE A 98 -9.45 -1.12 -19.97
CA ILE A 98 -9.44 0.26 -19.46
C ILE A 98 -9.54 0.18 -17.95
N LEU A 99 -8.49 0.64 -17.27
CA LEU A 99 -8.42 0.81 -15.82
C LEU A 99 -8.61 2.29 -15.52
N LEU A 100 -9.73 2.64 -14.94
CA LEU A 100 -10.08 4.00 -14.58
C LEU A 100 -9.95 4.18 -13.08
N ASP A 101 -9.05 5.04 -12.66
CA ASP A 101 -8.90 5.44 -11.28
C ASP A 101 -10.11 6.24 -10.82
N ASN A 102 -10.72 5.81 -9.73
CA ASN A 102 -11.81 6.52 -9.08
C ASN A 102 -11.55 6.76 -7.59
N SER A 103 -10.28 6.78 -7.17
CA SER A 103 -9.86 7.11 -5.81
C SER A 103 -10.23 8.54 -5.41
N HIS A 104 -10.01 8.88 -4.14
CA HIS A 104 -10.35 10.20 -3.61
C HIS A 104 -9.58 11.33 -4.30
N SER A 105 -8.30 11.12 -4.61
CA SER A 105 -7.47 12.12 -5.31
C SER A 105 -8.04 12.55 -6.67
N MET A 106 -8.85 11.68 -7.30
CA MET A 106 -9.55 11.99 -8.55
C MET A 106 -10.71 12.98 -8.36
N SER A 107 -11.12 13.27 -7.11
CA SER A 107 -12.08 14.32 -6.78
C SER A 107 -11.48 15.73 -6.87
N TYR A 108 -10.16 15.85 -7.02
CA TYR A 108 -9.51 17.13 -7.29
C TYR A 108 -10.15 17.80 -8.52
N THR A 109 -10.37 19.10 -8.41
CA THR A 109 -11.12 19.88 -9.41
C THR A 109 -10.58 19.66 -10.83
N GLY A 110 -11.42 19.12 -11.73
CA GLY A 110 -11.11 18.89 -13.15
C GLY A 110 -10.52 17.53 -13.50
N ARG A 111 -9.94 16.78 -12.53
CA ARG A 111 -9.30 15.47 -12.79
C ARG A 111 -10.29 14.41 -13.26
N TRP A 112 -11.42 14.32 -12.57
CA TRP A 112 -12.43 13.32 -12.91
C TRP A 112 -13.00 13.53 -14.33
N GLU A 113 -13.31 14.75 -14.69
CA GLU A 113 -13.78 15.12 -16.03
C GLU A 113 -12.74 14.81 -17.11
N ALA A 114 -11.46 15.09 -16.82
CA ALA A 114 -10.35 14.76 -17.71
C ALA A 114 -10.20 13.25 -17.89
N ALA A 115 -10.32 12.47 -16.81
CA ALA A 115 -10.25 11.00 -16.83
C ALA A 115 -11.42 10.39 -17.61
N GLN A 116 -12.63 10.86 -17.39
CA GLN A 116 -13.80 10.43 -18.15
C GLN A 116 -13.65 10.75 -19.64
N GLN A 117 -13.17 11.95 -19.98
CA GLN A 117 -12.96 12.34 -21.38
C GLN A 117 -11.87 11.47 -22.03
N ALA A 118 -10.79 11.18 -21.32
CA ALA A 118 -9.74 10.27 -21.79
C ALA A 118 -10.31 8.86 -22.07
N ALA A 119 -11.11 8.32 -21.14
CA ALA A 119 -11.78 7.04 -21.31
C ALA A 119 -12.71 7.04 -22.54
N ARG A 120 -13.52 8.09 -22.75
CA ARG A 120 -14.39 8.23 -23.92
C ARG A 120 -13.60 8.24 -25.22
N ASN A 121 -12.50 8.97 -25.28
CA ASN A 121 -11.64 9.03 -26.47
C ASN A 121 -11.09 7.65 -26.84
N ILE A 122 -10.71 6.84 -25.84
CA ILE A 122 -10.21 5.47 -26.08
C ILE A 122 -11.33 4.57 -26.60
N ILE A 123 -12.54 4.69 -26.03
CA ILE A 123 -13.70 3.90 -26.43
C ILE A 123 -14.10 4.25 -27.89
N ASP A 124 -14.05 5.53 -28.26
CA ASP A 124 -14.36 6.00 -29.60
C ASP A 124 -13.32 5.59 -30.65
N ASP A 125 -12.07 5.37 -30.23
CA ASP A 125 -10.97 4.92 -31.10
C ASP A 125 -10.93 3.39 -31.30
N LEU A 126 -11.85 2.62 -30.68
CA LEU A 126 -11.94 1.18 -30.84
C LEU A 126 -12.38 0.81 -32.26
N SER A 127 -11.67 -0.11 -32.89
CA SER A 127 -12.07 -0.70 -34.16
C SER A 127 -13.22 -1.69 -33.96
N PRO A 128 -14.07 -1.94 -34.97
CA PRO A 128 -15.20 -2.89 -34.84
C PRO A 128 -14.78 -4.34 -34.53
N SER A 129 -13.50 -4.68 -34.71
CA SER A 129 -12.93 -5.98 -34.38
C SER A 129 -12.31 -6.03 -32.99
N ASP A 130 -12.18 -4.91 -32.32
CA ASP A 130 -11.60 -4.82 -30.99
C ASP A 130 -12.66 -5.14 -29.93
N ARG A 131 -12.19 -5.58 -28.76
CA ARG A 131 -13.02 -5.72 -27.57
C ARG A 131 -12.42 -4.91 -26.45
N ALA A 132 -13.29 -4.35 -25.60
CA ALA A 132 -12.83 -3.62 -24.44
C ALA A 132 -13.57 -4.04 -23.17
N SER A 133 -12.85 -3.98 -22.06
CA SER A 133 -13.35 -4.13 -20.71
C SER A 133 -13.14 -2.81 -19.98
N LEU A 134 -14.05 -2.47 -19.07
CA LEU A 134 -13.90 -1.32 -18.17
C LEU A 134 -13.86 -1.81 -16.73
N ALA A 135 -12.80 -1.49 -16.03
CA ALA A 135 -12.69 -1.67 -14.59
C ALA A 135 -12.36 -0.32 -13.92
N ILE A 136 -12.95 -0.09 -12.78
CA ILE A 136 -12.60 1.01 -11.88
C ILE A 136 -11.71 0.50 -10.76
N PHE A 137 -10.90 1.36 -10.21
CA PHE A 137 -10.06 1.00 -9.09
C PHE A 137 -9.83 2.17 -8.13
N SER A 138 -9.70 1.80 -6.86
CA SER A 138 -9.25 2.60 -5.74
C SER A 138 -8.37 1.71 -4.85
N ASP A 139 -8.71 1.47 -3.59
CA ASP A 139 -8.08 0.48 -2.69
C ASP A 139 -8.35 -0.97 -3.14
N ALA A 140 -9.44 -1.18 -3.86
CA ALA A 140 -9.83 -2.40 -4.53
C ALA A 140 -10.12 -2.13 -6.01
N ALA A 141 -10.17 -3.17 -6.84
CA ALA A 141 -10.55 -3.04 -8.23
C ALA A 141 -11.87 -3.78 -8.49
N GLN A 142 -12.72 -3.16 -9.30
CA GLN A 142 -14.03 -3.70 -9.67
C GLN A 142 -14.20 -3.72 -11.18
N LEU A 143 -14.56 -4.89 -11.72
CA LEU A 143 -14.93 -5.02 -13.12
C LEU A 143 -16.35 -4.47 -13.33
N VAL A 144 -16.47 -3.40 -14.10
CA VAL A 144 -17.77 -2.75 -14.43
C VAL A 144 -18.35 -3.32 -15.69
N VAL A 145 -17.54 -3.41 -16.76
CA VAL A 145 -17.96 -3.98 -18.05
C VAL A 145 -16.97 -5.05 -18.47
N ARG A 146 -17.46 -6.27 -18.65
CA ARG A 146 -16.67 -7.37 -19.19
C ARG A 146 -16.48 -7.22 -20.68
N SER A 147 -15.40 -7.80 -21.24
CA SER A 147 -15.02 -7.76 -22.66
C SER A 147 -16.21 -7.72 -23.61
N THR A 148 -16.40 -6.60 -24.27
CA THR A 148 -17.50 -6.34 -25.23
C THR A 148 -16.97 -5.67 -26.47
N PRO A 149 -17.51 -5.98 -27.68
CA PRO A 149 -17.24 -5.23 -28.89
C PRO A 149 -18.15 -4.00 -29.05
N GLU A 150 -19.04 -3.72 -28.09
CA GLU A 150 -20.05 -2.63 -28.19
C GLU A 150 -19.64 -1.41 -27.37
N PRO A 151 -19.13 -0.31 -28.00
CA PRO A 151 -18.71 0.90 -27.30
C PRO A 151 -19.84 1.55 -26.48
N SER A 152 -21.09 1.48 -26.93
CA SER A 152 -22.25 2.07 -26.26
C SER A 152 -22.48 1.52 -24.86
N VAL A 153 -22.18 0.24 -24.62
CA VAL A 153 -22.31 -0.38 -23.30
C VAL A 153 -21.30 0.22 -22.33
N ILE A 154 -20.05 0.43 -22.81
CA ILE A 154 -18.99 1.01 -21.99
C ILE A 154 -19.27 2.49 -21.69
N HIS A 155 -19.75 3.26 -22.70
CA HIS A 155 -20.17 4.65 -22.48
C HIS A 155 -21.28 4.77 -21.43
N SER A 156 -22.32 3.92 -21.52
CA SER A 156 -23.42 3.95 -20.55
C SER A 156 -22.96 3.60 -19.13
N ALA A 157 -21.99 2.70 -19.00
CA ALA A 157 -21.40 2.36 -17.72
C ALA A 157 -20.54 3.52 -17.17
N LEU A 158 -19.75 4.18 -18.04
CA LEU A 158 -18.91 5.31 -17.66
C LEU A 158 -19.70 6.51 -17.14
N ASP A 159 -20.93 6.74 -17.68
CA ASP A 159 -21.77 7.87 -17.29
C ASP A 159 -22.35 7.78 -15.87
N VAL A 160 -22.38 6.59 -15.26
CA VAL A 160 -22.87 6.37 -13.88
C VAL A 160 -21.77 6.24 -12.85
N ILE A 161 -20.51 6.18 -13.28
CA ILE A 161 -19.34 6.08 -12.39
C ILE A 161 -18.97 7.48 -11.90
N GLY A 162 -18.63 7.58 -10.62
CA GLY A 162 -18.08 8.78 -9.98
C GLY A 162 -16.82 8.48 -9.18
N PRO A 163 -16.10 9.51 -8.73
CA PRO A 163 -15.02 9.34 -7.78
C PRO A 163 -15.55 8.76 -6.46
N SER A 164 -14.71 8.06 -5.75
CA SER A 164 -14.98 7.49 -4.43
C SER A 164 -14.13 8.19 -3.37
N ASN A 165 -14.41 7.90 -2.10
CA ASN A 165 -13.60 8.41 -0.99
C ASN A 165 -12.51 7.42 -0.55
N ARG A 166 -12.22 6.41 -1.38
CA ARG A 166 -11.23 5.35 -1.08
C ARG A 166 -9.84 5.72 -1.57
N SER A 167 -8.82 5.08 -1.00
CA SER A 167 -7.42 5.31 -1.35
C SER A 167 -7.03 4.66 -2.69
N THR A 168 -5.95 5.18 -3.30
CA THR A 168 -5.39 4.64 -4.55
C THR A 168 -4.52 3.43 -4.29
N ARG A 169 -4.71 2.32 -5.04
CA ARG A 169 -3.81 1.17 -5.10
C ARG A 169 -3.77 0.58 -6.50
N TYR A 170 -2.59 0.56 -7.12
CA TYR A 170 -2.44 0.06 -8.50
C TYR A 170 -2.45 -1.46 -8.60
N ALA A 171 -2.01 -2.17 -7.56
CA ALA A 171 -1.87 -3.62 -7.59
C ALA A 171 -3.18 -4.39 -7.87
N PRO A 172 -4.31 -4.09 -7.22
CA PRO A 172 -5.59 -4.72 -7.53
C PRO A 172 -6.05 -4.47 -8.98
N ALA A 173 -5.83 -3.25 -9.49
CA ALA A 173 -6.19 -2.88 -10.86
C ALA A 173 -5.41 -3.70 -11.90
N ILE A 174 -4.10 -3.78 -11.72
CA ILE A 174 -3.24 -4.58 -12.61
C ILE A 174 -3.59 -6.06 -12.51
N GLY A 175 -3.93 -6.56 -11.30
CA GLY A 175 -4.36 -7.95 -11.09
C GLY A 175 -5.63 -8.31 -11.87
N ILE A 176 -6.67 -7.45 -11.86
CA ILE A 176 -7.88 -7.63 -12.68
C ILE A 176 -7.53 -7.62 -14.17
N ALA A 177 -6.70 -6.67 -14.61
CA ALA A 177 -6.31 -6.59 -16.01
C ALA A 177 -5.56 -7.85 -16.46
N GLN A 178 -4.64 -8.37 -15.65
CA GLN A 178 -3.95 -9.64 -15.91
C GLN A 178 -4.95 -10.79 -16.12
N GLN A 179 -5.92 -10.93 -15.22
CA GLN A 179 -6.91 -11.99 -15.29
C GLN A 179 -7.73 -11.90 -16.59
N LEU A 180 -8.23 -10.71 -16.94
CA LEU A 180 -9.00 -10.49 -18.16
C LEU A 180 -8.20 -10.78 -19.43
N LEU A 181 -6.92 -10.38 -19.45
CA LEU A 181 -6.05 -10.60 -20.60
C LEU A 181 -5.61 -12.05 -20.74
N ILE A 182 -5.51 -12.82 -19.65
CA ILE A 182 -5.23 -14.26 -19.70
C ILE A 182 -6.44 -15.00 -20.29
N GLU A 183 -7.65 -14.59 -19.96
CA GLU A 183 -8.89 -15.18 -20.48
C GLU A 183 -9.14 -14.85 -21.97
N SER A 184 -8.48 -13.82 -22.54
CA SER A 184 -8.67 -13.39 -23.92
C SER A 184 -7.83 -14.19 -24.90
N ASP A 185 -8.48 -14.66 -25.97
CA ASP A 185 -7.85 -15.36 -27.11
C ASP A 185 -7.33 -14.38 -28.20
N LEU A 186 -7.51 -13.06 -28.01
CA LEU A 186 -7.10 -12.07 -29.01
C LEU A 186 -5.56 -11.91 -29.03
N PRO A 187 -4.97 -11.76 -30.23
CA PRO A 187 -3.51 -11.78 -30.38
C PRO A 187 -2.81 -10.54 -29.85
N ALA A 188 -3.50 -9.39 -29.79
CA ALA A 188 -2.98 -8.15 -29.27
C ALA A 188 -3.68 -7.82 -27.94
N LYS A 189 -2.91 -7.44 -26.93
CA LYS A 189 -3.38 -7.18 -25.58
C LYS A 189 -2.89 -5.81 -25.13
N GLU A 190 -3.80 -4.98 -24.64
CA GLU A 190 -3.48 -3.62 -24.22
C GLU A 190 -4.17 -3.32 -22.88
N ILE A 191 -3.41 -2.72 -21.97
CA ILE A 191 -3.94 -2.12 -20.74
C ILE A 191 -3.82 -0.62 -20.91
N VAL A 192 -4.90 0.08 -20.68
CA VAL A 192 -4.91 1.53 -20.59
C VAL A 192 -5.20 1.94 -19.14
N LEU A 193 -4.22 2.53 -18.50
CA LEU A 193 -4.30 3.01 -17.12
C LEU A 193 -4.52 4.52 -17.13
N ILE A 194 -5.69 4.95 -16.64
CA ILE A 194 -6.06 6.36 -16.51
C ILE A 194 -6.05 6.72 -15.03
N THR A 195 -5.12 7.55 -14.60
CA THR A 195 -4.90 7.90 -13.19
C THR A 195 -4.11 9.21 -13.08
N ASP A 196 -4.09 9.83 -11.92
CA ASP A 196 -3.25 10.99 -11.59
C ASP A 196 -1.82 10.61 -11.17
N TYR A 197 -1.48 9.32 -11.20
CA TYR A 197 -0.17 8.79 -10.81
C TYR A 197 0.27 9.17 -9.40
N GLN A 198 -0.65 9.13 -8.44
CA GLN A 198 -0.31 9.37 -7.05
C GLN A 198 0.74 8.36 -6.56
N ARG A 199 1.83 8.86 -5.94
CA ARG A 199 2.97 8.05 -5.51
C ARG A 199 2.61 7.05 -4.42
N THR A 200 1.71 7.43 -3.52
CA THR A 200 1.29 6.63 -2.36
C THR A 200 0.56 5.35 -2.75
N GLY A 201 -0.05 5.30 -3.94
CA GLY A 201 -0.72 4.11 -4.47
C GLY A 201 0.20 2.99 -4.93
N TRP A 202 1.53 3.23 -5.02
CA TRP A 202 2.49 2.25 -5.51
C TRP A 202 3.32 1.62 -4.38
N ASP A 203 3.15 0.32 -4.18
CA ASP A 203 3.97 -0.50 -3.29
C ASP A 203 5.04 -1.26 -4.09
N ARG A 204 6.30 -0.93 -3.87
CA ARG A 204 7.45 -1.51 -4.60
C ARG A 204 7.71 -2.98 -4.27
N ASP A 205 7.21 -3.46 -3.15
CA ASP A 205 7.42 -4.84 -2.70
C ASP A 205 6.44 -5.82 -3.36
N GLN A 206 5.44 -5.32 -4.08
CA GLN A 206 4.47 -6.16 -4.80
C GLN A 206 5.01 -6.56 -6.17
N ALA A 207 5.39 -7.84 -6.29
CA ALA A 207 5.84 -8.44 -7.55
C ALA A 207 4.63 -8.73 -8.47
N ILE A 208 4.23 -7.75 -9.29
CA ILE A 208 3.20 -7.92 -10.30
C ILE A 208 3.86 -8.01 -11.67
N GLN A 209 3.50 -9.04 -12.45
CA GLN A 209 4.06 -9.27 -13.78
C GLN A 209 2.95 -9.24 -14.83
N LEU A 210 3.10 -8.43 -15.86
CA LEU A 210 2.17 -8.43 -16.98
C LEU A 210 2.38 -9.65 -17.90
N PRO A 211 1.31 -10.20 -18.55
CA PRO A 211 1.45 -11.23 -19.55
C PRO A 211 2.36 -10.82 -20.70
N GLU A 212 3.06 -11.79 -21.30
CA GLU A 212 3.92 -11.52 -22.46
C GLU A 212 3.13 -10.85 -23.60
N ALA A 213 3.77 -9.91 -24.29
CA ALA A 213 3.19 -9.14 -25.39
C ALA A 213 2.02 -8.21 -25.02
N THR A 214 1.84 -7.87 -23.73
CA THR A 214 0.89 -6.85 -23.29
C THR A 214 1.52 -5.46 -23.42
N THR A 215 0.78 -4.53 -24.01
CA THR A 215 1.15 -3.10 -24.05
C THR A 215 0.46 -2.39 -22.90
N LEU A 216 1.21 -1.62 -22.10
CA LEU A 216 0.68 -0.74 -21.08
C LEU A 216 0.76 0.70 -21.57
N THR A 217 -0.39 1.34 -21.67
CA THR A 217 -0.54 2.76 -22.04
C THR A 217 -1.02 3.51 -20.82
N GLY A 218 -0.23 4.43 -20.29
CA GLY A 218 -0.61 5.29 -19.19
C GLY A 218 -1.15 6.62 -19.69
N ILE A 219 -2.27 7.06 -19.13
CA ILE A 219 -2.84 8.39 -19.35
C ILE A 219 -2.83 9.12 -18.03
N ASP A 220 -2.05 10.16 -17.99
CA ASP A 220 -1.84 11.02 -16.85
C ASP A 220 -2.87 12.16 -16.85
N VAL A 221 -3.65 12.24 -15.79
CA VAL A 221 -4.64 13.30 -15.58
C VAL A 221 -4.25 14.25 -14.44
N HIS A 222 -2.99 14.16 -14.01
CA HIS A 222 -2.43 15.05 -12.99
C HIS A 222 -2.21 16.46 -13.57
N GLU A 223 -2.52 17.47 -12.78
CA GLU A 223 -2.19 18.87 -13.09
C GLU A 223 -0.83 19.25 -12.51
N ASP A 224 -0.05 20.08 -13.24
CA ASP A 224 1.32 20.43 -12.85
C ASP A 224 1.43 21.27 -11.57
N VAL A 225 0.34 21.89 -11.11
CA VAL A 225 0.29 22.71 -9.90
C VAL A 225 -0.87 22.26 -9.03
N ALA A 226 -0.61 21.30 -8.16
CA ALA A 226 -1.59 20.87 -7.18
C ALA A 226 -1.47 21.73 -5.92
N SER A 227 -2.58 22.36 -5.50
CA SER A 227 -2.72 23.05 -4.21
C SER A 227 -3.68 22.25 -3.34
N ASN A 228 -3.21 21.79 -2.19
CA ASN A 228 -4.01 21.07 -1.21
C ASN A 228 -3.65 21.51 0.21
N LEU A 229 -4.67 21.80 1.00
CA LEU A 229 -4.59 22.01 2.43
C LEU A 229 -5.33 20.86 3.11
N SER A 230 -4.73 20.21 4.08
CA SER A 230 -5.38 19.05 4.72
C SER A 230 -5.17 19.01 6.23
N VAL A 231 -6.14 18.44 6.95
CA VAL A 231 -6.00 18.06 8.36
C VAL A 231 -5.35 16.68 8.42
N ALA A 232 -4.01 16.66 8.37
CA ALA A 232 -3.26 15.42 8.23
C ALA A 232 -3.32 14.49 9.44
N THR A 233 -3.45 15.01 10.67
CA THR A 233 -3.47 14.22 11.90
C THR A 233 -4.16 14.97 13.01
N VAL A 234 -4.98 14.26 13.77
CA VAL A 234 -5.53 14.71 15.05
C VAL A 234 -5.14 13.70 16.12
N VAL A 235 -4.61 14.20 17.24
CA VAL A 235 -4.23 13.37 18.39
C VAL A 235 -4.98 13.86 19.62
N LEU A 236 -5.69 12.96 20.26
CA LEU A 236 -6.41 13.20 21.50
C LEU A 236 -5.53 12.82 22.69
N GLN A 237 -5.21 13.77 23.55
CA GLN A 237 -4.44 13.53 24.78
C GLN A 237 -5.30 13.90 25.99
N ARG A 238 -5.49 12.95 26.93
CA ARG A 238 -6.24 13.20 28.17
C ARG A 238 -5.31 13.62 29.30
N GLU A 239 -5.77 14.56 30.11
CA GLU A 239 -5.11 15.02 31.33
C GLU A 239 -5.86 14.47 32.55
N ALA A 240 -5.46 13.30 33.02
CA ALA A 240 -6.11 12.61 34.14
C ALA A 240 -5.90 13.26 35.52
N THR A 241 -4.99 14.23 35.61
CA THR A 241 -4.66 14.90 36.92
C THR A 241 -5.65 16.00 37.29
N THR A 242 -6.57 16.35 36.42
CA THR A 242 -7.56 17.42 36.65
C THR A 242 -8.95 16.81 36.91
N VAL A 243 -9.66 17.34 37.89
CA VAL A 243 -11.07 16.99 38.14
C VAL A 243 -11.91 18.23 37.87
N PRO A 244 -12.82 18.21 36.87
CA PRO A 244 -13.12 17.14 35.93
C PRO A 244 -11.97 16.82 34.97
N GLU A 245 -11.93 15.59 34.50
CA GLU A 245 -10.95 15.13 33.47
C GLU A 245 -11.04 16.00 32.24
N LYS A 246 -9.88 16.35 31.67
CA LYS A 246 -9.78 17.15 30.45
C LYS A 246 -9.08 16.39 29.33
N PHE A 247 -9.36 16.76 28.10
CA PHE A 247 -8.61 16.32 26.94
C PHE A 247 -8.11 17.51 26.12
N VAL A 248 -6.98 17.31 25.47
CA VAL A 248 -6.35 18.26 24.56
C VAL A 248 -6.33 17.66 23.17
N VAL A 249 -6.79 18.44 22.21
CA VAL A 249 -6.74 18.09 20.78
C VAL A 249 -5.50 18.71 20.19
N THR A 250 -4.60 17.89 19.65
CA THR A 250 -3.44 18.33 18.87
C THR A 250 -3.72 18.07 17.41
N ALA A 251 -3.70 19.09 16.58
CA ALA A 251 -3.90 18.97 15.14
C ALA A 251 -2.62 19.29 14.37
N ARG A 252 -2.41 18.58 13.27
CA ARG A 252 -1.37 18.86 12.27
C ARG A 252 -2.04 19.19 10.95
N ILE A 253 -1.83 20.41 10.47
CA ILE A 253 -2.29 20.91 9.18
C ILE A 253 -1.11 20.93 8.20
N VAL A 254 -1.34 20.49 6.98
CA VAL A 254 -0.32 20.42 5.93
C VAL A 254 -0.77 21.27 4.75
N ASN A 255 0.14 22.07 4.22
CA ASN A 255 0.03 22.72 2.92
C ASN A 255 0.96 22.00 1.94
N GLN A 256 0.39 21.35 0.96
CA GLN A 256 1.13 20.68 -0.12
C GLN A 256 1.25 21.54 -1.39
N GLY A 257 0.68 22.75 -1.36
CA GLY A 257 0.83 23.70 -2.44
C GLY A 257 2.20 24.37 -2.49
N ASP A 258 2.61 24.81 -3.66
CA ASP A 258 3.86 25.54 -3.90
C ASP A 258 3.81 26.99 -3.42
N GLU A 259 2.62 27.50 -3.12
CA GLU A 259 2.41 28.84 -2.60
C GLU A 259 2.09 28.82 -1.09
N PRO A 260 2.51 29.83 -0.32
CA PRO A 260 2.15 29.91 1.08
C PRO A 260 0.66 30.22 1.26
N ALA A 261 0.03 29.58 2.25
CA ALA A 261 -1.36 29.83 2.64
C ALA A 261 -1.38 30.71 3.91
N GLU A 262 -1.89 31.91 3.78
CA GLU A 262 -1.99 32.88 4.89
C GLU A 262 -3.44 32.96 5.40
N ASN A 263 -3.60 33.16 6.72
CA ASN A 263 -4.92 33.29 7.37
C ASN A 263 -5.80 32.03 7.25
N VAL A 264 -5.21 30.84 7.24
CA VAL A 264 -5.94 29.57 7.35
C VAL A 264 -6.54 29.46 8.75
N VAL A 265 -7.85 29.35 8.85
CA VAL A 265 -8.53 29.20 10.14
C VAL A 265 -8.80 27.73 10.40
N ALA A 266 -8.19 27.20 11.45
CA ALA A 266 -8.46 25.85 11.96
C ALA A 266 -9.44 25.93 13.13
N THR A 267 -10.55 25.24 13.03
CA THR A 267 -11.66 25.27 13.98
C THR A 267 -11.82 23.91 14.65
N LEU A 268 -11.88 23.89 15.97
CA LEU A 268 -12.29 22.74 16.76
C LEU A 268 -13.76 22.87 17.15
N SER A 269 -14.57 21.90 16.76
CA SER A 269 -15.98 21.80 17.22
C SER A 269 -16.18 20.51 18.02
N ILE A 270 -16.97 20.59 19.09
CA ILE A 270 -17.37 19.46 19.94
C ILE A 270 -18.89 19.52 20.08
N ALA A 271 -19.59 18.43 19.80
CA ALA A 271 -21.06 18.33 19.80
C ALA A 271 -21.70 19.47 18.98
N ASP A 272 -21.18 19.74 17.78
CA ASP A 272 -21.58 20.79 16.85
C ASP A 272 -21.38 22.25 17.34
N GLU A 273 -20.73 22.44 18.48
CA GLU A 273 -20.38 23.77 18.99
C GLU A 273 -18.88 24.08 18.75
N VAL A 274 -18.58 25.25 18.18
CA VAL A 274 -17.21 25.73 18.03
C VAL A 274 -16.65 26.08 19.42
N VAL A 275 -15.60 25.34 19.81
CA VAL A 275 -14.98 25.51 21.15
C VAL A 275 -13.65 26.24 21.11
N ASP A 276 -12.95 26.21 19.99
CA ASP A 276 -11.66 26.93 19.82
C ASP A 276 -11.32 27.14 18.34
N GLU A 277 -10.57 28.19 18.03
CA GLU A 277 -10.14 28.56 16.69
C GLU A 277 -8.68 29.02 16.69
N HIS A 278 -7.92 28.58 15.72
CA HIS A 278 -6.55 29.00 15.48
C HIS A 278 -6.35 29.55 14.07
N THR A 279 -5.78 30.75 13.94
CA THR A 279 -5.37 31.28 12.63
C THR A 279 -3.91 30.95 12.40
N LEU A 280 -3.62 30.34 11.25
CA LEU A 280 -2.31 29.82 10.88
C LEU A 280 -1.81 30.49 9.60
N THR A 281 -0.49 30.54 9.47
CA THR A 281 0.20 30.83 8.21
C THR A 281 1.11 29.64 7.91
N LEU A 282 0.90 29.00 6.77
CA LEU A 282 1.63 27.83 6.31
C LEU A 282 2.49 28.22 5.12
N GLY A 283 3.79 27.93 5.20
CA GLY A 283 4.66 28.08 4.03
C GLY A 283 4.31 27.10 2.93
N SER A 284 4.89 27.25 1.72
CA SER A 284 4.80 26.26 0.67
C SER A 284 5.36 24.91 1.13
N ASN A 285 4.72 23.81 0.77
CA ASN A 285 5.14 22.43 1.11
C ASN A 285 5.51 22.28 2.60
N SER A 286 4.71 22.85 3.50
CA SER A 286 5.01 22.87 4.94
C SER A 286 3.84 22.40 5.79
N ALA A 287 4.14 22.08 7.05
CA ALA A 287 3.15 21.65 8.02
C ALA A 287 3.28 22.43 9.33
N SER A 288 2.15 22.67 10.00
CA SER A 288 2.10 23.23 11.35
C SER A 288 1.38 22.27 12.28
N THR A 289 1.92 22.12 13.49
CA THR A 289 1.29 21.34 14.56
C THR A 289 1.03 22.26 15.74
N PHE A 290 -0.18 22.24 16.25
CA PHE A 290 -0.59 23.09 17.37
C PHE A 290 -1.63 22.37 18.24
N GLN A 291 -1.83 22.88 19.44
CA GLN A 291 -2.78 22.34 20.41
C GLN A 291 -3.92 23.32 20.62
N PHE A 292 -5.13 22.80 20.60
CA PHE A 292 -6.32 23.53 21.04
C PHE A 292 -6.40 23.61 22.58
N GLN A 293 -7.22 24.48 23.10
CA GLN A 293 -7.44 24.60 24.53
C GLN A 293 -8.05 23.34 25.13
N PRO A 294 -7.63 22.94 26.37
CA PRO A 294 -8.15 21.75 27.01
C PRO A 294 -9.66 21.79 27.19
N GLN A 295 -10.37 20.77 26.76
CA GLN A 295 -11.82 20.60 26.90
C GLN A 295 -12.15 19.58 27.99
N SER A 296 -13.31 19.70 28.64
CA SER A 296 -13.76 18.74 29.66
C SER A 296 -14.33 17.48 29.02
N VAL A 297 -14.00 16.33 29.60
CA VAL A 297 -14.57 15.04 29.20
C VAL A 297 -16.00 14.94 29.73
N SER A 298 -16.94 14.53 28.89
CA SER A 298 -18.32 14.24 29.28
C SER A 298 -18.47 12.79 29.78
N SER A 299 -19.57 12.50 30.47
CA SER A 299 -19.98 11.14 30.79
C SER A 299 -20.52 10.38 29.56
N GLU A 300 -20.81 11.07 28.47
CA GLU A 300 -21.28 10.49 27.20
C GLU A 300 -20.23 10.72 26.13
N ALA A 301 -20.24 9.88 25.10
CA ALA A 301 -19.38 10.04 23.94
C ALA A 301 -19.74 11.33 23.18
N LEU A 302 -18.75 12.13 22.86
CA LEU A 302 -18.92 13.39 22.15
C LEU A 302 -18.35 13.32 20.74
N GLU A 303 -19.09 13.79 19.77
CA GLU A 303 -18.63 14.00 18.42
C GLU A 303 -17.73 15.22 18.35
N GLY A 304 -16.57 15.08 17.73
CA GLY A 304 -15.60 16.15 17.56
C GLY A 304 -15.13 16.28 16.13
N THR A 305 -14.91 17.51 15.68
CA THR A 305 -14.32 17.80 14.37
C THR A 305 -13.21 18.82 14.47
N VAL A 306 -12.17 18.62 13.68
CA VAL A 306 -11.20 19.66 13.36
C VAL A 306 -11.36 19.97 11.89
N SER A 307 -11.71 21.20 11.57
CA SER A 307 -11.87 21.65 10.19
C SER A 307 -10.98 22.83 9.86
N ILE A 308 -10.61 22.98 8.61
CA ILE A 308 -9.91 24.15 8.08
C ILE A 308 -10.79 24.89 7.10
N ASN A 309 -10.68 26.21 7.11
CA ASN A 309 -11.40 27.07 6.18
C ASN A 309 -10.38 27.82 5.30
N SER A 310 -10.40 27.48 4.02
CA SER A 310 -9.56 28.07 2.96
C SER A 310 -10.29 29.07 2.09
N SER A 311 -11.58 29.37 2.36
CA SER A 311 -12.43 30.19 1.50
C SER A 311 -12.00 31.67 1.36
N GLY A 312 -11.12 32.14 2.24
CA GLY A 312 -10.55 33.51 2.21
C GLY A 312 -9.20 33.62 1.48
N LEU A 313 -8.67 32.52 0.94
CA LEU A 313 -7.38 32.50 0.27
C LEU A 313 -7.45 33.00 -1.18
N GLU A 314 -6.31 33.46 -1.69
CA GLU A 314 -6.15 33.79 -3.11
C GLU A 314 -6.35 32.51 -3.97
N GLU A 315 -6.76 32.67 -5.21
CA GLU A 315 -7.16 31.56 -6.10
C GLU A 315 -6.05 30.51 -6.25
N ASN A 316 -4.78 30.91 -6.27
CA ASN A 316 -3.63 30.00 -6.40
C ASN A 316 -3.28 29.25 -5.10
N SER A 317 -3.81 29.69 -3.96
CA SER A 317 -3.62 29.04 -2.65
C SER A 317 -4.90 28.38 -2.15
N ARG A 318 -5.96 28.37 -2.99
CA ARG A 318 -7.24 27.76 -2.66
C ARG A 318 -7.10 26.23 -2.69
N ASP A 319 -7.71 25.59 -1.73
CA ASP A 319 -7.84 24.17 -1.73
C ASP A 319 -8.77 23.66 -2.83
N HIS A 320 -8.32 22.66 -3.59
CA HIS A 320 -9.05 22.02 -4.67
C HIS A 320 -9.50 20.59 -4.33
N LEU A 321 -9.21 20.10 -3.11
CA LEU A 321 -9.62 18.79 -2.60
C LEU A 321 -10.30 18.92 -1.23
N PRO A 322 -11.48 19.55 -1.13
CA PRO A 322 -12.09 19.92 0.15
C PRO A 322 -12.53 18.72 1.01
N GLY A 323 -12.42 17.51 0.51
CA GLY A 323 -12.80 16.29 1.24
C GLY A 323 -11.93 16.02 2.47
N ASP A 324 -10.67 16.44 2.48
CA ASP A 324 -9.70 16.24 3.56
C ASP A 324 -9.49 17.48 4.46
N ASP A 325 -10.32 18.52 4.26
CA ASP A 325 -10.38 19.71 5.09
C ASP A 325 -10.95 19.46 6.49
N THR A 326 -11.64 18.34 6.71
CA THR A 326 -12.29 18.03 7.99
C THR A 326 -11.87 16.66 8.49
N PHE A 327 -11.47 16.63 9.77
CA PHE A 327 -11.14 15.39 10.47
C PHE A 327 -12.17 15.13 11.58
N TYR A 328 -12.77 13.94 11.59
CA TYR A 328 -13.82 13.51 12.50
C TYR A 328 -13.27 12.60 13.58
N PHE A 329 -13.70 12.76 14.81
CA PHE A 329 -13.27 11.89 15.91
C PHE A 329 -14.36 11.79 17.01
N ILE A 330 -14.28 10.72 17.79
CA ILE A 330 -15.14 10.53 18.96
C ILE A 330 -14.29 10.68 20.22
N VAL A 331 -14.75 11.50 21.15
CA VAL A 331 -14.23 11.57 22.51
C VAL A 331 -15.06 10.62 23.36
N ASN A 332 -14.60 9.39 23.53
CA ASN A 332 -15.27 8.43 24.38
C ASN A 332 -15.19 8.84 25.86
N PRO A 333 -16.17 8.54 26.72
CA PRO A 333 -16.02 8.72 28.18
C PRO A 333 -14.84 7.91 28.70
N GLY A 334 -14.32 8.29 29.85
CA GLY A 334 -13.25 7.51 30.51
C GLY A 334 -13.81 6.18 30.99
N GLU A 335 -13.32 5.07 30.44
CA GLU A 335 -13.68 3.75 30.92
C GLU A 335 -12.91 3.40 32.18
N THR A 336 -13.61 2.75 33.12
CA THR A 336 -13.02 2.26 34.37
C THR A 336 -13.25 0.77 34.47
N LEU A 337 -12.20 0.00 34.37
CA LEU A 337 -12.25 -1.46 34.55
C LEU A 337 -12.33 -1.81 36.03
N LYS A 338 -13.30 -2.62 36.42
CA LYS A 338 -13.45 -3.13 37.78
C LYS A 338 -12.65 -4.40 37.94
N VAL A 339 -11.63 -4.35 38.78
CA VAL A 339 -10.70 -5.45 39.02
C VAL A 339 -10.92 -6.01 40.42
N LEU A 340 -11.22 -7.30 40.53
CA LEU A 340 -11.29 -7.99 41.79
C LEU A 340 -9.98 -8.68 42.11
N LEU A 341 -9.27 -8.17 43.12
CA LEU A 341 -8.01 -8.73 43.62
C LEU A 341 -8.28 -9.69 44.78
N ILE A 342 -8.01 -10.97 44.54
CA ILE A 342 -8.27 -12.05 45.51
C ILE A 342 -6.94 -12.46 46.12
N GLU A 343 -6.85 -12.31 47.45
CA GLU A 343 -5.66 -12.55 48.25
C GLU A 343 -5.80 -13.82 49.11
N ASN A 344 -4.67 -14.35 49.56
CA ASN A 344 -4.62 -15.44 50.52
C ASN A 344 -5.13 -14.98 51.88
N ASN A 345 -5.77 -15.91 52.62
CA ASN A 345 -6.25 -15.66 53.99
C ASN A 345 -5.16 -15.27 54.98
N ASN A 346 -3.97 -15.81 54.78
CA ASN A 346 -2.77 -15.60 55.64
C ASN A 346 -1.76 -14.60 55.04
N GLY A 347 -2.16 -13.95 53.92
CA GLY A 347 -1.29 -12.94 53.29
C GLY A 347 -1.17 -11.66 54.11
N HIS A 348 -0.07 -10.94 53.91
CA HIS A 348 0.15 -9.62 54.51
C HIS A 348 -0.63 -8.56 53.71
N GLU A 349 -1.05 -7.48 54.36
CA GLU A 349 -1.72 -6.34 53.71
C GLU A 349 -0.86 -5.68 52.60
N THR A 350 0.45 -5.94 52.61
CA THR A 350 1.42 -5.41 51.65
C THR A 350 1.59 -6.23 50.39
N ASP A 351 1.08 -7.48 50.38
CA ASP A 351 1.34 -8.41 49.25
C ASP A 351 0.77 -7.94 47.92
N SER A 352 -0.34 -7.23 47.97
CA SER A 352 -0.99 -6.65 46.81
C SER A 352 -0.73 -5.15 46.58
N LEU A 353 0.06 -4.53 47.46
CA LEU A 353 0.34 -3.09 47.39
C LEU A 353 0.92 -2.65 46.04
N PHE A 354 1.82 -3.46 45.48
CA PHE A 354 2.47 -3.14 44.21
C PHE A 354 1.51 -3.28 43.03
N ILE A 355 0.60 -4.27 43.06
CA ILE A 355 -0.43 -4.47 42.02
C ILE A 355 -1.39 -3.29 42.04
N GLU A 356 -1.92 -2.94 43.23
CA GLU A 356 -2.81 -1.77 43.39
C GLU A 356 -2.11 -0.48 42.93
N GLY A 357 -0.86 -0.28 43.35
CA GLY A 357 -0.08 0.88 42.94
C GLY A 357 0.11 0.95 41.42
N ALA A 358 0.37 -0.19 40.78
CA ALA A 358 0.53 -0.26 39.32
C ALA A 358 -0.77 0.03 38.58
N LEU A 359 -1.92 -0.47 39.08
CA LEU A 359 -3.22 -0.24 38.48
C LEU A 359 -3.75 1.19 38.78
N SER A 360 -3.48 1.75 39.97
CA SER A 360 -3.98 3.06 40.36
C SER A 360 -3.40 4.23 39.57
N VAL A 361 -2.23 4.06 38.96
CA VAL A 361 -1.59 5.12 38.11
C VAL A 361 -2.01 5.03 36.65
N ALA A 362 -2.80 4.02 36.28
CA ALA A 362 -3.31 3.89 34.94
C ALA A 362 -4.46 4.89 34.69
N THR A 363 -4.47 5.46 33.50
CA THR A 363 -5.47 6.44 33.10
C THR A 363 -6.30 6.02 31.89
N ARG A 364 -5.84 4.97 31.18
CA ARG A 364 -6.53 4.45 29.97
C ARG A 364 -6.36 2.93 29.84
N PRO A 365 -7.35 2.17 30.22
CA PRO A 365 -8.49 2.52 31.08
C PRO A 365 -8.03 2.83 32.51
N ALA A 366 -8.82 3.53 33.28
CA ALA A 366 -8.66 3.57 34.73
C ALA A 366 -9.04 2.22 35.33
N PHE A 367 -8.47 1.87 36.50
CA PHE A 367 -8.84 0.64 37.16
C PHE A 367 -9.45 0.96 38.53
N HIS A 368 -10.57 0.33 38.81
CA HIS A 368 -11.17 0.34 40.15
C HIS A 368 -10.92 -1.01 40.81
N VAL A 369 -9.94 -1.06 41.72
CA VAL A 369 -9.51 -2.30 42.38
C VAL A 369 -10.29 -2.51 43.64
N GLN A 370 -10.97 -3.66 43.70
CA GLN A 370 -11.66 -4.18 44.94
C GLN A 370 -10.82 -5.35 45.47
N ARG A 371 -10.58 -5.39 46.77
CA ARG A 371 -9.88 -6.50 47.42
C ARG A 371 -10.79 -7.40 48.20
N THR A 372 -10.59 -8.69 48.09
CA THR A 372 -11.25 -9.69 48.91
C THR A 372 -10.27 -10.83 49.27
N ARG A 373 -10.57 -11.52 50.34
CA ARG A 373 -9.80 -12.75 50.69
C ARG A 373 -10.51 -13.98 50.15
N VAL A 374 -9.74 -14.99 49.78
CA VAL A 374 -10.25 -16.20 49.14
C VAL A 374 -11.37 -16.90 49.93
N ASN A 375 -11.31 -16.86 51.27
CA ASN A 375 -12.38 -17.46 52.14
C ASN A 375 -13.61 -16.56 52.26
N GLN A 376 -13.57 -15.31 51.85
CA GLN A 376 -14.66 -14.36 51.90
C GLN A 376 -15.39 -14.24 50.56
N LEU A 377 -14.78 -14.77 49.51
CA LEU A 377 -15.31 -14.68 48.13
C LEU A 377 -16.69 -15.37 48.03
N GLN A 378 -17.69 -14.64 47.52
CA GLN A 378 -19.00 -15.12 47.23
C GLN A 378 -19.27 -15.05 45.70
N SER A 379 -20.18 -15.90 45.23
CA SER A 379 -20.53 -15.89 43.79
C SER A 379 -21.07 -14.53 43.31
N GLY A 380 -21.70 -13.76 44.21
CA GLY A 380 -22.21 -12.43 43.89
C GLY A 380 -21.14 -11.36 43.71
N ASP A 381 -19.91 -11.57 44.26
CA ASP A 381 -18.83 -10.61 44.14
C ASP A 381 -18.24 -10.57 42.74
N LEU A 382 -18.54 -11.57 41.89
CA LEU A 382 -18.10 -11.68 40.52
C LEU A 382 -19.05 -10.96 39.54
N ALA A 383 -20.19 -10.52 39.99
CA ALA A 383 -21.09 -9.72 39.16
C ALA A 383 -20.43 -8.34 38.93
N ASP A 384 -20.52 -7.88 37.71
CA ASP A 384 -20.06 -6.52 37.35
C ASP A 384 -18.52 -6.30 37.51
N ILE A 385 -17.75 -7.39 37.36
CA ILE A 385 -16.27 -7.39 37.38
C ILE A 385 -15.76 -7.69 35.98
N ASP A 386 -14.74 -6.90 35.52
CA ASP A 386 -14.15 -7.06 34.20
C ASP A 386 -12.93 -7.99 34.22
N ALA A 387 -12.17 -7.96 35.31
CA ALA A 387 -11.00 -8.82 35.46
C ALA A 387 -10.78 -9.26 36.91
N ILE A 388 -10.23 -10.45 37.09
CA ILE A 388 -9.88 -10.99 38.39
C ILE A 388 -8.37 -11.24 38.45
N VAL A 389 -7.76 -10.87 39.57
CA VAL A 389 -6.35 -11.20 39.88
C VAL A 389 -6.32 -12.10 41.07
N LEU A 390 -5.85 -13.35 40.89
CA LEU A 390 -5.54 -14.27 41.99
C LEU A 390 -4.07 -14.08 42.40
N ASN A 391 -3.85 -13.42 43.52
CA ASN A 391 -2.50 -13.09 43.99
C ASN A 391 -2.02 -14.07 45.09
N ASP A 392 -1.12 -14.97 44.73
CA ASP A 392 -0.50 -15.97 45.61
C ASP A 392 -1.50 -16.65 46.58
N THR A 393 -2.56 -17.21 46.03
CA THR A 393 -3.62 -17.82 46.83
C THR A 393 -3.98 -19.22 46.33
N ALA A 394 -4.56 -20.05 47.21
CA ALA A 394 -5.18 -21.29 46.78
C ALA A 394 -6.40 -20.96 45.92
N PHE A 395 -6.77 -21.89 45.03
CA PHE A 395 -7.96 -21.73 44.21
C PHE A 395 -9.22 -21.72 45.12
N PRO A 396 -10.19 -20.84 44.87
CA PRO A 396 -11.45 -20.81 45.62
C PRO A 396 -12.12 -22.17 45.58
N SER A 397 -12.65 -22.65 46.70
CA SER A 397 -13.33 -23.95 46.78
C SER A 397 -14.84 -23.88 46.75
N GLY A 398 -15.51 -24.95 46.36
CA GLY A 398 -16.96 -25.08 46.38
C GLY A 398 -17.64 -24.14 45.35
N SER A 399 -18.73 -23.48 45.77
CA SER A 399 -19.49 -22.63 44.88
C SER A 399 -18.75 -21.41 44.33
N ALA A 400 -17.79 -20.90 45.09
CA ALA A 400 -16.97 -19.76 44.63
C ALA A 400 -16.00 -20.17 43.49
N GLY A 401 -15.40 -21.39 43.58
CA GLY A 401 -14.55 -21.91 42.51
C GLY A 401 -15.34 -22.21 41.23
N ALA A 402 -16.53 -22.81 41.36
CA ALA A 402 -17.41 -23.04 40.22
C ALA A 402 -17.88 -21.70 39.58
N ALA A 403 -18.19 -20.69 40.40
CA ALA A 403 -18.58 -19.38 39.91
C ALA A 403 -17.41 -18.68 39.17
N LEU A 404 -16.19 -18.79 39.69
CA LEU A 404 -14.99 -18.25 39.01
C LEU A 404 -14.76 -18.94 37.67
N ARG A 405 -14.90 -20.26 37.60
CA ARG A 405 -14.81 -20.99 36.33
C ARG A 405 -15.87 -20.51 35.33
N ASN A 406 -17.14 -20.44 35.76
CA ASN A 406 -18.25 -19.98 34.92
C ASN A 406 -18.02 -18.53 34.44
N PHE A 407 -17.51 -17.65 35.31
CA PHE A 407 -17.12 -16.28 34.94
C PHE A 407 -16.14 -16.28 33.76
N VAL A 408 -15.11 -17.10 33.80
CA VAL A 408 -14.14 -17.19 32.70
C VAL A 408 -14.79 -17.83 31.45
N GLU A 409 -15.49 -18.93 31.60
CA GLU A 409 -16.17 -19.60 30.46
C GLU A 409 -17.15 -18.67 29.75
N SER A 410 -17.74 -17.70 30.45
CA SER A 410 -18.67 -16.70 29.90
C SER A 410 -18.01 -15.48 29.27
N GLY A 411 -16.66 -15.38 29.27
CA GLY A 411 -15.92 -14.27 28.64
C GLY A 411 -15.08 -13.43 29.61
N GLY A 412 -15.23 -13.61 30.92
CA GLY A 412 -14.38 -12.92 31.90
C GLY A 412 -12.95 -13.39 31.89
N GLY A 413 -12.04 -12.62 32.49
CA GLY A 413 -10.63 -12.96 32.49
C GLY A 413 -9.98 -13.00 33.86
N VAL A 414 -8.97 -13.87 33.99
CA VAL A 414 -8.25 -14.08 35.24
C VAL A 414 -6.73 -14.03 35.03
N PHE A 415 -6.07 -13.23 35.85
CA PHE A 415 -4.61 -13.24 35.96
C PHE A 415 -4.21 -13.95 37.26
N ILE A 416 -3.46 -15.05 37.17
CA ILE A 416 -3.07 -15.92 38.28
C ILE A 416 -1.57 -15.75 38.52
N ALA A 417 -1.20 -15.20 39.69
CA ALA A 417 0.18 -15.19 40.17
C ALA A 417 0.34 -16.27 41.24
N ILE A 418 1.29 -17.16 41.03
CA ILE A 418 1.52 -18.35 41.88
C ILE A 418 2.80 -18.19 42.66
N GLY A 419 2.70 -18.08 43.99
CA GLY A 419 3.84 -17.95 44.89
C GLY A 419 3.88 -19.05 45.98
N GLU A 420 4.35 -18.68 47.17
CA GLU A 420 4.55 -19.60 48.28
C GLU A 420 3.21 -20.06 48.90
N LEU A 421 2.22 -19.17 48.93
CA LEU A 421 0.91 -19.42 49.53
C LEU A 421 -0.04 -20.17 48.61
N ALA A 422 0.21 -20.12 47.29
CA ALA A 422 -0.52 -20.85 46.27
C ALA A 422 -0.05 -22.30 46.16
N HIS A 423 -0.15 -23.06 47.26
CA HIS A 423 0.37 -24.44 47.32
C HIS A 423 -0.33 -25.34 46.28
N PRO A 424 0.43 -26.23 45.56
CA PRO A 424 -0.10 -27.08 44.48
C PRO A 424 -1.31 -27.93 44.89
N SER A 425 -1.41 -28.37 46.16
CA SER A 425 -2.56 -29.14 46.63
C SER A 425 -3.90 -28.38 46.56
N GLY A 426 -3.86 -27.07 46.64
CA GLY A 426 -5.07 -26.21 46.50
C GLY A 426 -5.52 -26.03 45.06
N TRP A 427 -4.78 -26.52 44.09
CA TRP A 427 -5.05 -26.37 42.65
C TRP A 427 -5.35 -27.70 41.92
N GLN A 428 -5.69 -28.75 42.66
CA GLN A 428 -5.93 -30.10 42.11
C GLN A 428 -7.40 -30.36 41.74
N HIS A 429 -8.31 -29.47 42.09
CA HIS A 429 -9.77 -29.57 41.79
C HIS A 429 -10.04 -29.38 40.31
N ASP A 430 -11.13 -29.97 39.81
CA ASP A 430 -11.49 -29.89 38.39
C ASP A 430 -11.68 -28.43 37.89
N ASP A 431 -12.29 -27.57 38.71
CA ASP A 431 -12.46 -26.15 38.36
C ASP A 431 -11.14 -25.40 38.27
N ALA A 432 -10.17 -25.69 39.17
CA ALA A 432 -8.82 -25.14 39.12
C ALA A 432 -8.05 -25.64 37.89
N ARG A 433 -8.20 -26.91 37.58
CA ARG A 433 -7.58 -27.56 36.41
C ARG A 433 -8.11 -27.05 35.07
N ALA A 434 -9.34 -26.59 35.04
CA ALA A 434 -9.89 -25.93 33.86
C ALA A 434 -9.19 -24.59 33.59
N LEU A 435 -8.79 -23.85 34.61
CA LEU A 435 -8.21 -22.51 34.50
C LEU A 435 -6.67 -22.49 34.53
N ALA A 436 -6.00 -23.43 35.18
CA ALA A 436 -4.55 -23.44 35.29
C ALA A 436 -3.93 -24.80 34.93
N PRO A 437 -2.73 -24.83 34.35
CA PRO A 437 -1.99 -26.05 34.08
C PRO A 437 -1.53 -26.73 35.40
N ARG A 438 -0.97 -27.88 35.29
CA ARG A 438 -0.28 -28.48 36.45
C ARG A 438 0.98 -27.69 36.78
N PHE A 439 1.17 -27.47 38.05
CA PHE A 439 2.43 -27.00 38.58
C PHE A 439 2.71 -27.79 39.87
N GLY A 440 3.98 -27.98 40.17
CA GLY A 440 4.33 -28.76 41.33
C GLY A 440 5.78 -29.22 41.29
N GLY A 441 6.10 -30.24 42.11
CA GLY A 441 7.46 -30.60 42.41
C GLY A 441 8.04 -29.65 43.43
N ASP A 442 9.35 -29.41 43.34
CA ASP A 442 10.02 -28.40 44.14
C ASP A 442 10.00 -27.05 43.47
N VAL A 443 9.89 -25.98 44.27
CA VAL A 443 10.09 -24.61 43.80
C VAL A 443 11.51 -24.50 43.23
N ILE A 444 11.65 -23.98 42.07
CA ILE A 444 12.95 -23.66 41.47
C ILE A 444 13.52 -22.49 42.28
N ASP A 445 14.61 -22.75 43.06
CA ASP A 445 15.26 -21.72 43.86
C ASP A 445 16.64 -21.40 43.25
N ARG A 446 16.77 -20.18 42.76
CA ARG A 446 17.96 -19.64 42.08
C ARG A 446 18.66 -18.55 42.89
N ASN A 447 18.39 -18.45 44.18
CA ASN A 447 19.03 -17.44 45.02
C ASN A 447 20.56 -17.54 45.03
N ALA A 448 21.11 -18.76 44.93
CA ALA A 448 22.55 -18.98 44.88
C ALA A 448 23.20 -18.52 43.54
N GLU A 449 22.38 -18.33 42.51
CA GLU A 449 22.78 -17.93 41.13
C GLU A 449 22.49 -16.47 40.84
N PHE A 450 22.13 -15.66 41.83
CA PHE A 450 21.67 -14.25 41.68
C PHE A 450 20.34 -14.09 40.92
N GLY A 451 19.54 -15.12 40.84
CA GLY A 451 18.25 -15.15 40.13
C GLY A 451 18.36 -15.60 38.68
N GLY A 452 17.23 -15.98 38.09
CA GLY A 452 17.05 -16.17 36.66
C GLY A 452 16.57 -14.89 36.01
N VAL A 453 16.63 -14.84 34.69
CA VAL A 453 16.10 -13.71 33.88
C VAL A 453 15.04 -14.19 32.91
N LEU A 454 14.17 -13.29 32.52
CA LEU A 454 13.23 -13.53 31.42
C LEU A 454 14.02 -13.47 30.11
N ALA A 455 14.27 -14.64 29.49
CA ALA A 455 15.13 -14.74 28.31
C ALA A 455 14.41 -14.58 26.99
N SER A 456 13.10 -14.88 26.95
CA SER A 456 12.28 -14.77 25.75
C SER A 456 10.86 -14.34 26.10
N TYR A 457 10.26 -13.54 25.22
CA TYR A 457 8.83 -13.20 25.28
C TYR A 457 8.32 -12.87 23.88
N ASP A 458 7.03 -13.14 23.66
CA ASP A 458 6.33 -12.85 22.41
C ASP A 458 6.04 -11.36 22.33
N ARG A 459 6.76 -10.65 21.45
CA ARG A 459 6.67 -9.19 21.30
C ARG A 459 5.43 -8.74 20.56
N ASP A 460 4.79 -9.63 19.82
CA ASP A 460 3.60 -9.33 19.03
C ASP A 460 2.33 -9.55 19.87
N HIS A 461 2.45 -10.19 21.03
CA HIS A 461 1.33 -10.40 21.94
C HIS A 461 0.99 -9.10 22.71
N PRO A 462 -0.34 -8.73 22.88
CA PRO A 462 -0.78 -7.50 23.52
C PRO A 462 -0.16 -7.20 24.88
N VAL A 463 0.15 -8.23 25.67
CA VAL A 463 0.83 -8.08 26.97
C VAL A 463 2.25 -7.51 26.84
N PHE A 464 2.95 -7.80 25.74
CA PHE A 464 4.35 -7.42 25.53
C PHE A 464 4.56 -6.41 24.41
N GLU A 465 3.55 -6.09 23.61
CA GLU A 465 3.64 -5.17 22.47
C GLU A 465 4.25 -3.81 22.87
N ILE A 466 3.85 -3.27 24.04
CA ILE A 466 4.38 -1.99 24.54
C ILE A 466 5.90 -2.02 24.72
N PHE A 467 6.50 -3.20 24.93
CA PHE A 467 7.96 -3.38 25.11
C PHE A 467 8.71 -3.57 23.78
N SER A 468 8.03 -3.51 22.64
CA SER A 468 8.65 -3.60 21.32
C SER A 468 9.27 -2.28 20.85
N THR A 469 8.89 -1.16 21.47
CA THR A 469 9.40 0.17 21.12
C THR A 469 10.75 0.46 21.81
N PRO A 470 11.67 1.21 21.18
CA PRO A 470 12.92 1.62 21.83
C PRO A 470 12.67 2.41 23.13
N ARG A 471 13.34 2.06 24.21
CA ARG A 471 13.24 2.66 25.56
C ARG A 471 11.97 2.31 26.35
N SER A 472 11.23 1.30 25.97
CA SER A 472 9.97 0.89 26.63
C SER A 472 10.14 0.06 27.89
N GLY A 473 11.36 -0.21 28.34
CA GLY A 473 11.69 -1.09 29.47
C GLY A 473 12.33 -2.41 29.01
N ASP A 474 13.10 -3.00 29.91
CA ASP A 474 13.83 -4.24 29.63
C ASP A 474 13.63 -5.24 30.78
N PHE A 475 12.98 -6.36 30.49
CA PHE A 475 12.76 -7.45 31.45
C PHE A 475 14.06 -8.13 31.91
N THR A 476 15.14 -8.04 31.14
CA THR A 476 16.42 -8.63 31.49
C THR A 476 17.08 -7.95 32.70
N ALA A 477 16.59 -6.76 33.08
CA ALA A 477 17.04 -6.06 34.30
C ALA A 477 16.48 -6.66 35.58
N ALA A 478 15.36 -7.43 35.50
CA ALA A 478 14.73 -8.04 36.65
C ALA A 478 15.26 -9.43 36.89
N SER A 479 15.47 -9.76 38.18
CA SER A 479 15.94 -11.08 38.65
C SER A 479 14.80 -11.84 39.29
N PHE A 480 14.66 -13.11 38.93
CA PHE A 480 13.66 -14.03 39.45
C PHE A 480 14.36 -15.08 40.31
N TYR A 481 14.19 -14.99 41.61
CA TYR A 481 14.88 -15.83 42.58
C TYR A 481 14.20 -17.17 42.83
N ARG A 482 12.85 -17.18 42.69
CA ARG A 482 12.02 -18.37 42.88
C ARG A 482 10.83 -18.35 41.92
N TYR A 483 10.47 -19.54 41.42
CA TYR A 483 9.28 -19.75 40.63
C TYR A 483 8.88 -21.22 40.63
N TRP A 484 7.58 -21.48 40.36
CA TRP A 484 7.06 -22.81 40.13
C TRP A 484 7.36 -23.27 38.72
N ARG A 485 7.62 -24.56 38.53
CA ARG A 485 7.66 -25.15 37.19
C ARG A 485 6.22 -25.41 36.74
N LEU A 486 5.79 -24.70 35.66
CA LEU A 486 4.53 -24.94 34.99
C LEU A 486 4.69 -26.08 33.98
N GLU A 487 3.65 -26.94 33.87
CA GLU A 487 3.53 -28.00 32.88
C GLU A 487 2.40 -27.63 31.93
N PRO A 488 2.69 -26.95 30.77
CA PRO A 488 1.65 -26.54 29.82
C PRO A 488 0.86 -27.74 29.32
N ASP A 489 -0.46 -27.58 29.24
CA ASP A 489 -1.37 -28.54 28.59
C ASP A 489 -1.48 -28.24 27.09
N GLU A 490 -2.10 -29.15 26.33
CA GLU A 490 -2.40 -28.94 24.89
C GLU A 490 -3.35 -27.75 24.74
N GLY A 491 -2.94 -26.73 23.98
CA GLY A 491 -3.69 -25.47 23.78
C GLY A 491 -3.21 -24.29 24.61
N ASP A 492 -2.30 -24.50 25.59
CA ASP A 492 -1.65 -23.40 26.29
C ASP A 492 -0.63 -22.70 25.40
N LEU A 493 -0.59 -21.36 25.45
CA LEU A 493 0.37 -20.52 24.73
C LEU A 493 1.46 -20.07 25.72
N VAL A 494 2.71 -20.41 25.44
CA VAL A 494 3.87 -19.91 26.21
C VAL A 494 4.22 -18.52 25.66
N LEU A 495 3.88 -17.48 26.41
CA LEU A 495 4.14 -16.09 26.03
C LEU A 495 5.53 -15.61 26.46
N ALA A 496 6.10 -16.18 27.51
CA ALA A 496 7.44 -15.85 27.98
C ALA A 496 8.12 -17.04 28.61
N GLY A 497 9.45 -17.09 28.56
CA GLY A 497 10.28 -18.14 29.12
C GLY A 497 11.48 -17.59 29.92
N PHE A 498 11.83 -18.29 30.99
CA PHE A 498 13.06 -18.04 31.74
C PHE A 498 14.29 -18.56 30.99
N ASP A 499 15.46 -18.15 31.45
CA ASP A 499 16.74 -18.53 30.85
C ASP A 499 17.11 -20.03 31.01
N ASP A 500 16.43 -20.75 31.91
CA ASP A 500 16.51 -22.22 32.05
C ASP A 500 15.50 -22.96 31.12
N GLY A 501 14.72 -22.23 30.33
CA GLY A 501 13.71 -22.77 29.44
C GLY A 501 12.36 -23.09 30.13
N ALA A 502 12.18 -22.79 31.42
CA ALA A 502 10.89 -22.93 32.08
C ALA A 502 9.92 -21.83 31.62
N PRO A 503 8.60 -22.13 31.42
CA PRO A 503 7.60 -21.11 31.10
C PRO A 503 7.52 -20.06 32.22
N ALA A 504 7.54 -18.78 31.82
CA ALA A 504 7.40 -17.63 32.70
C ALA A 504 6.00 -16.99 32.64
N LEU A 505 5.34 -16.99 31.47
CA LEU A 505 3.98 -16.55 31.34
C LEU A 505 3.26 -17.48 30.38
N LEU A 506 2.11 -17.98 30.80
CA LEU A 506 1.21 -18.78 29.98
C LEU A 506 -0.11 -18.04 29.75
N ALA A 507 -0.65 -18.14 28.54
CA ALA A 507 -2.02 -17.78 28.24
C ALA A 507 -2.82 -19.04 27.93
N ARG A 508 -4.01 -19.14 28.53
CA ARG A 508 -4.96 -20.23 28.33
C ARG A 508 -6.32 -19.65 27.93
N PRO A 509 -6.83 -19.95 26.74
CA PRO A 509 -8.22 -19.66 26.41
C PRO A 509 -9.15 -20.67 27.10
N VAL A 510 -10.20 -20.18 27.74
CA VAL A 510 -11.19 -21.03 28.45
C VAL A 510 -12.59 -20.53 28.12
N GLY A 511 -13.34 -21.30 27.33
CA GLY A 511 -14.63 -20.83 26.83
C GLY A 511 -14.47 -19.57 25.97
N LEU A 512 -15.14 -18.49 26.36
CA LEU A 512 -14.99 -17.17 25.75
C LEU A 512 -13.95 -16.29 26.46
N GLY A 513 -13.47 -16.71 27.64
CA GLY A 513 -12.55 -15.92 28.46
C GLY A 513 -11.09 -16.28 28.30
N ARG A 514 -10.27 -15.55 29.06
CA ARG A 514 -8.79 -15.61 28.96
C ARG A 514 -8.17 -15.77 30.34
N VAL A 515 -7.20 -16.64 30.45
CA VAL A 515 -6.43 -16.81 31.70
C VAL A 515 -4.97 -16.57 31.42
N LEU A 516 -4.32 -15.74 32.25
CA LEU A 516 -2.86 -15.61 32.30
C LEU A 516 -2.34 -16.27 33.57
N ILE A 517 -1.23 -17.00 33.47
CA ILE A 517 -0.60 -17.70 34.60
C ILE A 517 0.85 -17.25 34.67
N TRP A 518 1.22 -16.72 35.84
CA TRP A 518 2.55 -16.23 36.18
C TRP A 518 3.09 -17.03 37.36
N PRO A 519 4.21 -17.78 37.25
CA PRO A 519 4.66 -18.79 38.24
C PRO A 519 5.48 -18.20 39.37
N THR A 520 5.45 -16.92 39.62
CA THR A 520 6.19 -16.26 40.71
C THR A 520 5.33 -15.17 41.34
N THR A 521 5.78 -14.62 42.49
CA THR A 521 5.02 -13.56 43.17
C THR A 521 5.15 -12.21 42.45
N LEU A 522 4.13 -11.35 42.65
CA LEU A 522 4.10 -9.96 42.18
C LEU A 522 4.51 -8.97 43.31
N ASP A 523 5.40 -9.41 44.16
CA ASP A 523 5.99 -8.66 45.26
C ASP A 523 7.53 -8.78 45.24
N ARG A 524 8.19 -8.49 46.38
CA ARG A 524 9.67 -8.54 46.51
C ARG A 524 10.22 -9.85 47.00
N PHE A 525 9.38 -10.86 47.27
CA PHE A 525 9.85 -12.09 47.92
C PHE A 525 10.51 -13.06 46.95
N TRP A 526 9.96 -13.20 45.73
CA TRP A 526 10.45 -14.16 44.76
C TRP A 526 11.12 -13.52 43.55
N SER A 527 10.97 -12.20 43.38
CA SER A 527 11.63 -11.45 42.30
C SER A 527 11.89 -10.01 42.73
N ASP A 528 12.75 -9.31 42.01
CA ASP A 528 12.92 -7.87 42.16
C ASP A 528 12.19 -7.08 41.06
N LEU A 529 11.31 -7.73 40.28
CA LEU A 529 10.56 -7.13 39.16
C LEU A 529 9.83 -5.82 39.57
N VAL A 530 9.26 -5.80 40.77
CA VAL A 530 8.52 -4.62 41.29
C VAL A 530 9.43 -3.40 41.54
N VAL A 531 10.77 -3.60 41.66
CA VAL A 531 11.75 -2.51 41.79
C VAL A 531 11.95 -1.82 40.44
N HIS A 532 11.72 -2.54 39.35
CA HIS A 532 11.83 -2.04 37.99
C HIS A 532 10.49 -1.48 37.50
N GLY A 533 10.03 -0.36 38.11
CA GLY A 533 8.70 0.22 37.83
C GLY A 533 8.40 0.52 36.37
N GLN A 534 9.44 0.82 35.57
CA GLN A 534 9.31 0.99 34.11
C GLN A 534 8.94 -0.29 33.33
N VAL A 535 9.06 -1.45 33.97
CA VAL A 535 8.66 -2.76 33.42
C VAL A 535 7.43 -3.27 34.14
N PHE A 536 7.45 -3.26 35.48
CA PHE A 536 6.39 -3.83 36.31
C PHE A 536 5.03 -3.16 36.08
N VAL A 537 5.01 -1.82 36.11
CA VAL A 537 3.76 -1.06 35.96
C VAL A 537 3.09 -1.31 34.62
N PRO A 538 3.77 -1.13 33.47
CA PRO A 538 3.16 -1.44 32.17
C PRO A 538 2.77 -2.92 32.04
N PHE A 539 3.59 -3.85 32.56
CA PHE A 539 3.28 -5.28 32.52
C PHE A 539 1.97 -5.63 33.23
N ILE A 540 1.79 -5.17 34.47
CA ILE A 540 0.55 -5.42 35.24
C ILE A 540 -0.66 -4.79 34.53
N GLN A 541 -0.53 -3.57 34.02
CA GLN A 541 -1.61 -2.90 33.30
C GLN A 541 -1.97 -3.66 32.01
N GLN A 542 -1.00 -4.07 31.20
CA GLN A 542 -1.27 -4.82 29.98
C GLN A 542 -1.81 -6.22 30.25
N ALA A 543 -1.27 -6.92 31.22
CA ALA A 543 -1.80 -8.23 31.65
C ALA A 543 -3.28 -8.13 32.09
N THR A 544 -3.62 -7.10 32.88
CA THR A 544 -4.98 -6.88 33.36
C THR A 544 -5.93 -6.47 32.22
N ARG A 545 -5.49 -5.60 31.31
CA ARG A 545 -6.24 -5.24 30.08
C ARG A 545 -6.52 -6.46 29.21
N TYR A 546 -5.50 -7.27 28.97
CA TYR A 546 -5.61 -8.47 28.15
C TYR A 546 -6.63 -9.46 28.69
N VAL A 547 -6.58 -9.76 30.01
CA VAL A 547 -7.56 -10.67 30.62
C VAL A 547 -8.94 -10.07 30.69
N ALA A 548 -9.08 -8.75 30.90
CA ALA A 548 -10.35 -8.05 30.81
C ALA A 548 -10.97 -8.04 29.41
N GLY A 549 -10.23 -8.48 28.39
CA GLY A 549 -10.69 -8.35 26.99
C GLY A 549 -10.76 -6.91 26.52
N TYR A 550 -10.14 -5.97 27.24
CA TYR A 550 -10.24 -4.55 26.94
C TYR A 550 -9.50 -4.17 25.66
N GLU A 551 -10.24 -3.68 24.70
CA GLU A 551 -9.74 -3.01 23.51
C GLU A 551 -10.06 -1.52 23.64
N ALA A 552 -9.06 -0.66 23.52
CA ALA A 552 -9.29 0.77 23.61
C ALA A 552 -10.24 1.20 22.48
N PRO A 553 -11.36 1.89 22.78
CA PRO A 553 -12.26 2.32 21.73
C PRO A 553 -11.53 3.24 20.77
N GLU A 554 -11.60 2.90 19.50
CA GLU A 554 -11.02 3.72 18.45
C GLU A 554 -11.77 5.05 18.36
N SER A 555 -11.01 6.15 18.31
CA SER A 555 -11.61 7.48 18.17
C SER A 555 -12.09 7.76 16.74
N TRP A 556 -11.59 7.02 15.76
CA TRP A 556 -12.01 7.08 14.35
C TRP A 556 -11.55 5.83 13.59
N HIS A 557 -12.15 5.59 12.44
CA HIS A 557 -11.78 4.57 11.45
C HIS A 557 -11.37 5.24 10.14
N THR A 558 -10.76 4.48 9.24
CA THR A 558 -10.39 4.95 7.90
C THR A 558 -11.44 4.49 6.87
N VAL A 559 -11.77 5.35 5.91
CA VAL A 559 -12.61 4.97 4.77
C VAL A 559 -11.95 3.82 4.01
N GLY A 560 -12.75 2.79 3.68
CA GLY A 560 -12.27 1.52 3.16
C GLY A 560 -12.24 0.40 4.20
N ASP A 561 -12.20 0.74 5.50
CA ASP A 561 -12.33 -0.25 6.57
C ASP A 561 -13.73 -0.83 6.64
N SER A 562 -13.85 -1.96 7.31
CA SER A 562 -15.14 -2.54 7.66
C SER A 562 -15.22 -2.71 9.17
N ILE A 563 -16.14 -2.00 9.81
CA ILE A 563 -16.36 -2.10 11.26
C ILE A 563 -17.23 -3.31 11.53
N ARG A 564 -16.79 -4.22 12.39
CA ARG A 564 -17.62 -5.33 12.84
C ARG A 564 -18.51 -4.88 13.99
N LEU A 565 -19.82 -5.17 13.91
CA LEU A 565 -20.76 -4.88 15.00
C LEU A 565 -20.33 -5.54 16.31
N VAL A 566 -19.76 -6.74 16.25
CA VAL A 566 -19.25 -7.49 17.42
C VAL A 566 -18.00 -6.86 18.02
N ALA A 567 -17.19 -6.12 17.26
CA ALA A 567 -16.01 -5.42 17.77
C ALA A 567 -16.37 -4.14 18.55
N LEU A 568 -17.65 -3.75 18.55
CA LEU A 568 -18.19 -2.70 19.39
C LEU A 568 -18.53 -3.27 20.79
N ASP A 569 -17.64 -4.03 21.36
CA ASP A 569 -17.65 -5.06 22.38
C ASP A 569 -18.40 -4.82 23.72
N GLU A 570 -18.97 -3.66 23.92
CA GLU A 570 -19.81 -3.39 25.10
C GLU A 570 -21.30 -3.72 24.88
N LEU A 571 -21.67 -4.04 23.63
CA LEU A 571 -23.02 -4.24 23.22
C LEU A 571 -23.28 -5.75 23.09
N GLN A 572 -23.71 -6.37 24.20
CA GLN A 572 -24.37 -7.67 24.13
C GLN A 572 -25.72 -7.47 23.44
N PHE A 573 -25.68 -7.42 22.11
CA PHE A 573 -26.95 -7.44 21.36
C PHE A 573 -27.61 -8.79 21.57
N PRO A 574 -28.88 -8.83 22.05
CA PRO A 574 -29.66 -10.04 21.98
C PRO A 574 -29.68 -10.53 20.52
N GLU A 575 -29.60 -11.85 20.33
CA GLU A 575 -29.64 -12.45 18.99
C GLU A 575 -30.91 -11.99 18.25
N GLY A 576 -30.73 -11.41 17.07
CA GLY A 576 -31.84 -10.89 16.25
C GLY A 576 -32.21 -9.43 16.50
N THR A 577 -31.42 -8.67 17.28
CA THR A 577 -31.68 -7.23 17.47
C THR A 577 -31.51 -6.50 16.14
N ALA A 578 -32.49 -5.72 15.73
CA ALA A 578 -32.42 -4.82 14.60
C ALA A 578 -31.65 -3.55 15.00
N VAL A 579 -30.60 -3.24 14.22
CA VAL A 579 -29.77 -2.04 14.41
C VAL A 579 -29.94 -1.15 13.17
N GLU A 580 -30.45 0.06 13.36
CA GLU A 580 -30.52 1.08 12.32
C GLU A 580 -29.16 1.76 12.21
N LEU A 581 -28.52 1.67 11.04
CA LEU A 581 -27.32 2.43 10.69
C LEU A 581 -27.71 3.67 9.91
N VAL A 582 -27.26 4.83 10.35
CA VAL A 582 -27.37 6.11 9.63
C VAL A 582 -25.97 6.50 9.16
N THR A 583 -25.78 6.62 7.84
CA THR A 583 -24.49 7.01 7.25
C THR A 583 -24.32 8.54 7.28
N PRO A 584 -23.09 9.08 7.08
CA PRO A 584 -22.84 10.53 7.01
C PRO A 584 -23.70 11.25 5.96
N GLY A 585 -24.02 10.58 4.85
CA GLY A 585 -24.93 11.09 3.80
C GLY A 585 -26.41 11.02 4.17
N GLY A 586 -26.77 10.58 5.39
CA GLY A 586 -28.16 10.46 5.86
C GLY A 586 -28.91 9.23 5.35
N ASN A 587 -28.25 8.32 4.65
CA ASN A 587 -28.86 7.06 4.24
C ASN A 587 -29.06 6.16 5.45
N ARG A 588 -30.16 5.43 5.48
CA ARG A 588 -30.50 4.50 6.57
C ARG A 588 -30.47 3.07 6.07
N MET A 589 -29.85 2.20 6.84
CA MET A 589 -29.78 0.76 6.57
C MET A 589 -30.11 -0.02 7.84
N ASP A 590 -30.93 -1.05 7.70
CA ASP A 590 -31.23 -1.95 8.81
C ASP A 590 -30.21 -3.12 8.79
N LEU A 591 -29.51 -3.29 9.90
CA LEU A 591 -28.59 -4.38 10.15
C LEU A 591 -29.22 -5.33 11.17
N ILE A 592 -28.95 -6.63 11.06
CA ILE A 592 -29.40 -7.61 12.04
C ILE A 592 -28.16 -8.13 12.78
N ALA A 593 -28.08 -7.89 14.07
CA ALA A 593 -27.05 -8.46 14.92
C ALA A 593 -27.24 -9.98 15.02
N THR A 594 -26.33 -10.74 14.40
CA THR A 594 -26.33 -12.20 14.54
C THR A 594 -25.36 -12.59 15.65
N GLY A 595 -25.89 -13.13 16.73
CA GLY A 595 -25.07 -13.71 17.80
C GLY A 595 -24.18 -14.83 17.23
N MET A 596 -22.91 -14.81 17.57
CA MET A 596 -21.97 -15.87 17.18
C MET A 596 -22.28 -17.15 17.98
N THR A 597 -23.08 -18.04 17.43
CA THR A 597 -23.04 -19.46 17.82
C THR A 597 -21.93 -20.16 17.06
N PRO A 598 -21.00 -20.87 17.71
CA PRO A 598 -19.96 -21.64 17.02
C PRO A 598 -20.62 -22.68 16.10
N GLY A 599 -20.48 -22.52 14.78
CA GLY A 599 -20.98 -23.46 13.78
C GLY A 599 -22.09 -22.96 12.85
N ALA A 600 -22.52 -21.72 12.93
CA ALA A 600 -23.52 -21.16 12.01
C ALA A 600 -22.92 -20.87 10.62
N THR A 601 -23.54 -21.44 9.60
CA THR A 601 -23.21 -21.18 8.19
C THR A 601 -23.65 -19.78 7.81
N ILE A 602 -22.73 -18.93 7.40
CA ILE A 602 -22.98 -17.54 6.97
C ILE A 602 -23.84 -17.57 5.70
N THR A 603 -25.06 -17.16 5.77
CA THR A 603 -25.91 -16.87 4.62
C THR A 603 -25.78 -15.39 4.23
N ARG A 604 -25.82 -15.09 2.96
CA ARG A 604 -25.41 -13.86 2.27
C ARG A 604 -26.22 -12.57 2.60
N GLU A 605 -27.17 -12.61 3.54
CA GLU A 605 -28.08 -11.52 3.87
C GLU A 605 -27.82 -10.86 5.25
N THR A 606 -26.86 -11.36 6.02
CA THR A 606 -26.53 -10.81 7.34
C THR A 606 -25.06 -10.37 7.35
N SER A 607 -24.80 -9.14 6.95
CA SER A 607 -23.48 -8.52 7.13
C SER A 607 -23.39 -8.00 8.57
N ASP A 608 -22.55 -8.62 9.37
CA ASP A 608 -22.10 -8.10 10.67
C ASP A 608 -21.07 -6.96 10.53
N ARG A 609 -20.87 -6.49 9.30
CA ARG A 609 -19.88 -5.48 8.96
C ARG A 609 -20.54 -4.25 8.39
N ILE A 610 -20.15 -3.11 8.92
CA ILE A 610 -20.53 -1.80 8.42
C ILE A 610 -19.47 -1.38 7.42
N PRO A 611 -19.82 -1.18 6.15
CA PRO A 611 -18.87 -0.59 5.19
C PRO A 611 -18.68 0.89 5.52
N VAL A 612 -17.44 1.33 5.59
CA VAL A 612 -17.08 2.72 5.79
C VAL A 612 -16.67 3.30 4.44
N ASP A 613 -17.63 3.90 3.73
CA ASP A 613 -17.43 4.39 2.36
C ASP A 613 -17.25 5.92 2.29
N ASP A 614 -17.77 6.65 3.29
CA ASP A 614 -17.74 8.10 3.33
C ASP A 614 -17.11 8.63 4.62
N PRO A 615 -16.36 9.75 4.60
CA PRO A 615 -15.91 10.41 5.83
C PRO A 615 -17.09 11.05 6.56
N GLY A 616 -17.03 11.06 7.90
CA GLY A 616 -18.07 11.64 8.74
C GLY A 616 -18.49 10.72 9.89
N PHE A 617 -19.68 10.97 10.43
CA PHE A 617 -20.21 10.21 11.55
C PHE A 617 -21.21 9.16 11.07
N TYR A 618 -21.00 7.92 11.50
CA TYR A 618 -21.91 6.80 11.34
C TYR A 618 -22.64 6.59 12.67
N THR A 619 -23.97 6.67 12.67
CA THR A 619 -24.78 6.52 13.89
C THR A 619 -25.51 5.20 13.86
N LEU A 620 -25.27 4.37 14.87
CA LEU A 620 -25.97 3.13 15.14
C LEU A 620 -27.06 3.38 16.16
N ARG A 621 -28.28 2.93 15.89
CA ARG A 621 -29.41 3.04 16.79
C ARG A 621 -30.07 1.67 16.96
N TRP A 622 -30.36 1.31 18.19
CA TRP A 622 -31.11 0.10 18.49
C TRP A 622 -31.89 0.33 19.78
N SER A 623 -32.94 -0.44 19.94
CA SER A 623 -33.77 -0.42 21.14
C SER A 623 -33.81 -1.81 21.75
N ASP A 624 -33.81 -1.87 23.08
CA ASP A 624 -34.20 -3.01 23.89
C ASP A 624 -35.54 -2.71 24.57
N ASP A 625 -36.15 -3.71 25.22
CA ASP A 625 -37.50 -3.62 25.80
C ASP A 625 -37.71 -2.38 26.68
N ASP A 626 -36.67 -1.80 27.28
CA ASP A 626 -36.75 -0.68 28.22
C ASP A 626 -35.96 0.59 27.83
N SER A 627 -35.11 0.56 26.78
CA SER A 627 -34.19 1.68 26.49
C SER A 627 -33.81 1.79 25.01
N ASP A 628 -33.65 3.04 24.55
CA ASP A 628 -33.06 3.35 23.24
C ASP A 628 -31.57 3.65 23.40
N TYR A 629 -30.79 3.04 22.56
CA TYR A 629 -29.32 3.18 22.53
C TYR A 629 -28.85 3.83 21.24
N THR A 630 -27.82 4.66 21.34
CA THR A 630 -27.19 5.28 20.21
C THR A 630 -25.67 5.19 20.37
N ARG A 631 -24.96 4.79 19.32
CA ARG A 631 -23.51 4.82 19.27
C ARG A 631 -23.06 5.46 17.97
N THR A 632 -22.12 6.41 18.07
CA THR A 632 -21.54 7.07 16.90
C THR A 632 -20.10 6.59 16.69
N VAL A 633 -19.74 6.42 15.44
CA VAL A 633 -18.39 6.08 14.98
C VAL A 633 -17.95 7.13 13.96
N ALA A 634 -16.73 7.63 14.10
CA ALA A 634 -16.16 8.58 13.17
C ALA A 634 -15.34 7.87 12.09
N ALA A 635 -15.39 8.37 10.88
CA ALA A 635 -14.59 7.90 9.76
C ALA A 635 -13.88 9.05 9.05
N ASN A 636 -12.64 8.82 8.64
CA ASN A 636 -11.82 9.79 7.92
C ASN A 636 -11.25 9.19 6.65
N LEU A 637 -10.91 10.05 5.72
CA LEU A 637 -10.16 9.66 4.52
C LEU A 637 -8.79 9.08 4.90
N ASP A 638 -8.27 8.20 4.07
CA ASP A 638 -6.89 7.76 4.21
C ASP A 638 -5.96 8.95 3.98
N ARG A 639 -5.10 9.24 4.97
CA ARG A 639 -4.15 10.37 4.91
C ARG A 639 -3.20 10.30 3.72
N MET A 640 -2.99 9.12 3.16
CA MET A 640 -2.18 8.94 1.98
C MET A 640 -2.78 9.60 0.74
N GLU A 641 -4.11 9.77 0.70
CA GLU A 641 -4.82 10.41 -0.41
C GLU A 641 -4.62 11.94 -0.46
N SER A 642 -4.33 12.55 0.68
CA SER A 642 -3.99 13.98 0.74
C SER A 642 -2.59 14.29 0.19
N ASP A 643 -1.71 13.29 0.06
CA ASP A 643 -0.38 13.46 -0.54
C ASP A 643 -0.47 13.34 -2.07
N LEU A 644 -0.62 14.47 -2.74
CA LEU A 644 -0.73 14.57 -4.20
C LEU A 644 0.62 14.45 -4.93
N SER A 645 1.69 14.01 -4.26
CA SER A 645 3.00 13.80 -4.89
C SER A 645 2.91 12.76 -6.01
N LYS A 646 3.46 13.12 -7.17
CA LYS A 646 3.38 12.34 -8.39
C LYS A 646 4.45 11.23 -8.44
N LEU A 647 4.04 10.04 -8.86
CA LEU A 647 4.92 8.96 -9.30
C LEU A 647 5.30 9.19 -10.75
N ASP A 648 6.56 8.95 -11.11
CA ASP A 648 6.97 8.97 -12.51
C ASP A 648 6.27 7.82 -13.28
N PRO A 649 5.46 8.11 -14.31
CA PRO A 649 4.82 7.08 -15.11
C PRO A 649 5.78 6.07 -15.75
N GLU A 650 7.02 6.50 -16.02
CA GLU A 650 8.07 5.62 -16.55
C GLU A 650 8.57 4.64 -15.46
N GLU A 651 8.64 5.07 -14.20
CA GLU A 651 8.99 4.22 -13.05
C GLU A 651 7.97 3.09 -12.87
N LEU A 652 6.67 3.43 -12.88
CA LEU A 652 5.59 2.45 -12.79
C LEU A 652 5.63 1.45 -13.95
N THR A 653 5.75 1.94 -15.18
CA THR A 653 5.81 1.11 -16.38
C THR A 653 7.01 0.18 -16.37
N ALA A 654 8.18 0.69 -15.95
CA ALA A 654 9.39 -0.10 -15.81
C ALA A 654 9.23 -1.20 -14.77
N ALA A 655 8.69 -0.89 -13.60
CA ALA A 655 8.48 -1.87 -12.52
C ALA A 655 7.55 -3.02 -12.95
N LEU A 656 6.48 -2.73 -13.67
CA LEU A 656 5.53 -3.73 -14.17
C LEU A 656 6.09 -4.59 -15.31
N THR A 657 7.06 -4.09 -16.07
CA THR A 657 7.70 -4.80 -17.18
C THR A 657 8.98 -5.54 -16.76
N TYR A 658 9.67 -5.10 -15.70
CA TYR A 658 10.93 -5.71 -15.22
C TYR A 658 10.77 -7.12 -14.64
N GLY A 659 9.59 -7.51 -14.20
CA GLY A 659 9.31 -8.86 -13.70
C GLY A 659 9.47 -9.98 -14.75
N THR A 660 9.64 -9.66 -16.04
CA THR A 660 9.78 -10.64 -17.13
C THR A 660 11.23 -10.92 -17.56
N VAL A 661 12.22 -10.34 -16.87
CA VAL A 661 13.64 -10.61 -17.20
C VAL A 661 14.11 -11.84 -16.45
N THR A 662 13.92 -13.01 -17.05
CA THR A 662 14.74 -14.19 -16.77
C THR A 662 16.21 -13.81 -17.02
N THR A 663 17.04 -14.10 -16.01
CA THR A 663 18.51 -14.04 -16.05
C THR A 663 19.07 -14.69 -17.31
N GLY A 664 19.33 -13.89 -18.33
CA GLY A 664 19.90 -14.26 -19.60
C GLY A 664 20.09 -12.99 -20.42
N ASP A 665 21.17 -12.30 -20.10
CA ASP A 665 21.89 -11.30 -20.91
C ASP A 665 21.20 -10.86 -22.22
N ARG A 666 20.21 -9.95 -22.15
CA ARG A 666 19.81 -9.04 -23.23
C ARG A 666 19.17 -7.79 -22.62
N GLY A 667 19.97 -6.72 -22.63
CA GLY A 667 19.61 -5.43 -22.08
C GLY A 667 18.33 -4.82 -22.65
N LEU A 668 17.62 -4.21 -21.71
CA LEU A 668 16.90 -2.93 -21.75
C LEU A 668 16.28 -2.49 -23.08
N THR A 669 15.00 -2.23 -22.99
CA THR A 669 14.16 -1.33 -23.78
C THR A 669 13.14 -1.99 -24.69
N ASN A 670 11.90 -2.03 -24.19
CA ASN A 670 10.72 -2.04 -25.05
C ASN A 670 10.19 -0.62 -25.35
N GLN A 671 11.05 0.38 -25.27
CA GLN A 671 10.83 1.59 -26.07
C GLN A 671 11.14 1.24 -27.52
N VAL A 672 10.16 1.42 -28.40
CA VAL A 672 10.35 1.27 -29.83
C VAL A 672 11.14 2.50 -30.31
N THR A 673 12.41 2.58 -29.85
CA THR A 673 13.34 3.61 -30.33
C THR A 673 13.61 3.40 -31.80
N PRO A 674 13.95 4.45 -32.57
CA PRO A 674 14.36 4.33 -33.98
C PRO A 674 15.44 3.27 -34.17
N GLU A 675 16.35 3.09 -33.19
CA GLU A 675 17.43 2.10 -33.19
C GLU A 675 16.92 0.67 -33.15
N ASN A 676 15.93 0.40 -32.27
CA ASN A 676 15.33 -0.93 -32.13
C ASN A 676 14.50 -1.34 -33.35
N ARG A 677 13.83 -0.37 -34.00
CA ARG A 677 13.10 -0.59 -35.27
C ARG A 677 14.05 -0.93 -36.40
N GLU A 678 15.16 -0.19 -36.52
CA GLU A 678 16.18 -0.43 -37.51
C GLU A 678 16.86 -1.80 -37.32
N ALA A 679 17.22 -2.15 -36.08
CA ALA A 679 17.83 -3.43 -35.74
C ALA A 679 16.96 -4.63 -36.11
N ARG A 680 15.64 -4.54 -35.93
CA ARG A 680 14.69 -5.59 -36.34
C ARG A 680 14.54 -5.71 -37.85
N GLN A 681 14.60 -4.63 -38.59
CA GLN A 681 14.41 -4.62 -40.04
C GLN A 681 15.73 -4.92 -40.81
N ALA A 682 16.86 -4.51 -40.28
CA ALA A 682 18.22 -4.75 -40.79
C ALA A 682 18.40 -4.53 -42.32
N TRP A 683 17.66 -3.56 -42.93
CA TRP A 683 17.71 -3.27 -44.36
C TRP A 683 19.09 -2.96 -44.87
N TRP A 684 19.97 -2.39 -44.03
CA TRP A 684 21.34 -2.06 -44.36
C TRP A 684 22.17 -3.30 -44.77
N TRP A 685 21.88 -4.47 -44.18
CA TRP A 685 22.53 -5.73 -44.52
C TRP A 685 22.25 -6.15 -45.94
N TYR A 686 20.99 -6.11 -46.37
CA TYR A 686 20.56 -6.46 -47.73
C TYR A 686 21.13 -5.47 -48.75
N LEU A 687 21.22 -4.19 -48.40
CA LEU A 687 21.87 -3.17 -49.24
C LEU A 687 23.37 -3.44 -49.41
N LEU A 688 24.08 -3.87 -48.36
CA LEU A 688 25.49 -4.25 -48.46
C LEU A 688 25.70 -5.49 -49.34
N VAL A 689 24.86 -6.51 -49.19
CA VAL A 689 24.91 -7.70 -50.07
C VAL A 689 24.72 -7.29 -51.54
N LEU A 690 23.77 -6.40 -51.81
CA LEU A 690 23.55 -5.87 -53.16
C LEU A 690 24.79 -5.09 -53.70
N VAL A 691 25.46 -4.31 -52.86
CA VAL A 691 26.72 -3.64 -53.20
C VAL A 691 27.78 -4.66 -53.59
N PHE A 692 27.94 -5.74 -52.84
CA PHE A 692 28.93 -6.80 -53.18
C PHE A 692 28.62 -7.44 -54.54
N VAL A 693 27.34 -7.72 -54.83
CA VAL A 693 26.92 -8.27 -56.12
C VAL A 693 27.23 -7.29 -57.27
N LEU A 694 26.97 -5.99 -57.06
CA LEU A 694 27.26 -4.96 -58.06
C LEU A 694 28.76 -4.79 -58.28
N LEU A 695 29.60 -4.84 -57.26
CA LEU A 695 31.07 -4.79 -57.40
C LEU A 695 31.64 -6.03 -58.10
N ALA A 696 31.06 -7.22 -57.82
CA ALA A 696 31.43 -8.43 -58.53
C ALA A 696 31.06 -8.34 -60.04
N ALA A 697 29.87 -7.82 -60.33
CA ALA A 697 29.41 -7.57 -61.72
C ALA A 697 30.28 -6.51 -62.43
N GLU A 698 30.67 -5.44 -61.72
CA GLU A 698 31.58 -4.42 -62.22
C GLU A 698 32.96 -5.02 -62.58
N THR A 699 33.50 -5.83 -61.67
CA THR A 699 34.79 -6.49 -61.87
C THR A 699 34.75 -7.45 -63.07
N ALA A 700 33.69 -8.26 -63.17
CA ALA A 700 33.49 -9.17 -64.31
C ALA A 700 33.37 -8.41 -65.63
N LEU A 701 32.57 -7.34 -65.65
CA LEU A 701 32.34 -6.50 -66.82
C LEU A 701 33.63 -5.73 -67.21
N SER A 702 34.39 -5.22 -66.25
CA SER A 702 35.65 -4.55 -66.46
C SER A 702 36.67 -5.52 -67.08
N ASN A 703 36.74 -6.74 -66.60
CA ASN A 703 37.63 -7.77 -67.13
C ASN A 703 37.22 -8.24 -68.55
N TYR A 704 35.93 -8.30 -68.80
CA TYR A 704 35.41 -8.65 -70.14
C TYR A 704 35.71 -7.55 -71.21
N LEU A 705 35.59 -6.30 -70.79
CA LEU A 705 35.82 -5.12 -71.66
C LEU A 705 37.30 -4.71 -71.77
N SER A 706 38.17 -5.29 -70.99
CA SER A 706 39.64 -5.05 -71.07
C SER A 706 40.20 -5.74 -72.31
N PRO A 707 40.90 -4.98 -73.23
CA PRO A 707 41.55 -5.59 -74.40
C PRO A 707 42.60 -6.57 -73.93
N ARG A 708 42.50 -7.87 -74.36
CA ARG A 708 43.53 -8.86 -74.18
C ARG A 708 44.75 -8.37 -74.96
N SER A 709 45.88 -8.03 -74.34
CA SER A 709 47.16 -7.80 -74.95
C SER A 709 47.54 -9.14 -75.58
N ALA A 710 47.67 -9.18 -76.95
CA ALA A 710 48.21 -10.32 -77.62
C ALA A 710 49.73 -10.43 -77.23
N PRO A 711 50.19 -11.66 -76.94
CA PRO A 711 51.64 -11.82 -76.69
C PRO A 711 52.43 -11.48 -77.96
N SER A 712 53.38 -10.58 -77.83
CA SER A 712 54.39 -10.28 -78.87
C SER A 712 55.25 -11.52 -79.05
N SER A 713 55.12 -12.23 -80.21
CA SER A 713 56.05 -13.20 -80.67
C SER A 713 57.31 -12.47 -81.19
N THR A 714 58.46 -12.68 -80.57
CA THR A 714 59.80 -12.49 -81.11
C THR A 714 60.14 -13.70 -81.87
#